data_594755c18b9c6392e2346e859693eb55
#
_entry.id   594755c18b9c6392e2346e859693eb55
#
_cell.length_a   1.000
_cell.length_b   1.000
_cell.length_c   1.000
_cell.angle_alpha   90.00
_cell.angle_beta   90.00
_cell.angle_gamma   90.00
#
_symmetry.space_group_name_H-M   'P 1'
#
loop_
_entity.id
_entity.type
_entity.pdbx_description
1 polymer ?
#
loop_
_entity_poly.entity_id
_entity_poly.type
_entity_poly.pdbx_seq_one_letter_code
_entity_poly.pdbx_strand_id
1 'polypeptide(L)'
;MSQDPFLEREAEKYESPIPSREYILAHLAKRETPANREELGNELGLSGEEQLEALRRRLRAMERDGQLVFTRRQCYALPERLDLLRGTVIGHRDGYGFLRVEGSKDDLYLSAEQMKMAIHGDVVLAQALGADRKGRREARIVRVLVPKTSQIVGRFFMDAGTGFVVPDDSRLSFDILIPADSVSGARMGFMVVVELTQRPTRRTKAVGKIVEILGDKMGTSMAVDIALRTHEIPHTWPPQVEKQVADLSEQVPEAAKKGRVDLRKLPLVTIDGEDARDFDDAVYCEKKRGGGWRLWVAIADVSYYVRPRTALDDEARSRGNSVYFPSQVIPMLPEVLSNGLCSLNPQVDRLCMVCEMTISAQGRLSTAKFYEAVMSSHARLTYNKVWHILQGDQELREHYHPLVKHLEELHAMYKVLDKARAERGGIAFETEEAKFIFNAERRIERVEPTVRNDAHKLIEECMIMANVAAARFVEKRNEPALYRVHDRPSDDHISALRSVLSELGLTLGGGNKPQPKDYAVLMDEVSERPDHEMLQTMLLRSMKQAIYDPENRGHFGLALASYGHFTSPIRRYPDLALHRAIKYQLAKEHGEPKERWTPTGGWHSEFEEMLQLGEHCSMTERRADEATRNVADWLKCDFMQDHVGEVFSGIISSVTGFGFFVRLNDLFIDGLVHVSTLDNDYYRYDNIGQRLIGESSGTVYRLGDTVEIRVDAVHMDERKIDFALVSSTRKARGEGKTERDRAKKGGQRTLRDNGNAGRGKRRGGKPPANFEPDSAFRKQDDAKPADNVKKAKKKAKKASDKTRKIAAATKAKRAAKKKGAEQA
;
A
#
# COMPACT_ATOMS: atom_id res chain seq x y z
N MET A 1 -2.53 14.54 -41.34
CA MET A 1 -1.32 14.16 -40.57
C MET A 1 -0.68 15.34 -39.83
N SER A 2 -0.65 16.54 -40.36
CA SER A 2 0.02 17.71 -39.72
C SER A 2 -0.54 18.22 -38.38
N GLN A 3 -1.57 17.58 -37.83
CA GLN A 3 -2.21 17.96 -36.55
C GLN A 3 -1.98 16.95 -35.41
N ASP A 4 -1.23 15.88 -35.65
CA ASP A 4 -0.93 14.91 -34.58
C ASP A 4 0.30 15.38 -33.78
N PRO A 5 0.17 15.70 -32.49
CA PRO A 5 1.28 16.17 -31.67
C PRO A 5 2.40 15.13 -31.48
N PHE A 6 2.13 13.87 -31.78
CA PHE A 6 3.05 12.74 -31.60
C PHE A 6 3.58 12.18 -32.92
N LEU A 7 3.43 12.92 -34.00
CA LEU A 7 3.81 12.45 -35.35
C LEU A 7 5.32 12.16 -35.44
N GLU A 8 6.17 12.98 -34.86
CA GLU A 8 7.62 12.79 -34.84
C GLU A 8 8.01 11.48 -34.14
N ARG A 9 7.40 11.19 -32.97
CA ARG A 9 7.57 9.92 -32.24
C ARG A 9 7.20 8.70 -33.09
N GLU A 10 6.10 8.80 -33.86
CA GLU A 10 5.65 7.70 -34.72
C GLU A 10 6.59 7.53 -35.95
N ALA A 11 7.14 8.62 -36.49
CA ALA A 11 8.10 8.58 -37.58
C ALA A 11 9.46 7.99 -37.19
N GLU A 12 9.88 8.14 -35.94
CA GLU A 12 11.09 7.49 -35.42
C GLU A 12 10.94 5.96 -35.25
N LYS A 13 9.69 5.49 -35.06
CA LYS A 13 9.41 4.08 -34.74
C LYS A 13 9.03 3.24 -35.97
N TYR A 14 8.52 3.85 -37.03
CA TYR A 14 7.90 3.14 -38.15
C TYR A 14 8.29 3.78 -39.47
N GLU A 15 8.66 2.95 -40.48
CA GLU A 15 8.99 3.40 -41.85
C GLU A 15 7.79 4.08 -42.55
N SER A 16 6.57 3.63 -42.26
CA SER A 16 5.33 4.22 -42.78
C SER A 16 4.48 4.68 -41.59
N PRO A 17 4.75 5.90 -41.05
CA PRO A 17 4.03 6.39 -39.87
C PRO A 17 2.57 6.69 -40.18
N ILE A 18 1.71 6.30 -39.25
CA ILE A 18 0.28 6.63 -39.21
C ILE A 18 -0.02 7.41 -37.93
N PRO A 19 -1.18 8.12 -37.85
CA PRO A 19 -1.54 8.86 -36.66
C PRO A 19 -1.43 8.03 -35.37
N SER A 20 -0.94 8.67 -34.30
CA SER A 20 -0.74 8.06 -32.99
C SER A 20 -2.04 7.50 -32.41
N ARG A 21 -1.94 6.60 -31.40
CA ARG A 21 -3.10 6.09 -30.68
C ARG A 21 -3.90 7.22 -30.03
N GLU A 22 -3.20 8.15 -29.42
CA GLU A 22 -3.75 9.33 -28.75
C GLU A 22 -4.54 10.21 -29.72
N TYR A 23 -4.01 10.42 -30.91
CA TYR A 23 -4.70 11.20 -31.96
C TYR A 23 -5.95 10.49 -32.48
N ILE A 24 -5.89 9.15 -32.68
CA ILE A 24 -7.06 8.34 -33.09
C ILE A 24 -8.15 8.40 -31.98
N LEU A 25 -7.80 8.26 -30.69
CA LEU A 25 -8.75 8.38 -29.58
C LEU A 25 -9.37 9.78 -29.53
N ALA A 26 -8.55 10.83 -29.62
CA ALA A 26 -9.03 12.20 -29.65
C ALA A 26 -9.95 12.49 -30.84
N HIS A 27 -9.66 11.90 -32.03
CA HIS A 27 -10.51 11.99 -33.20
C HIS A 27 -11.86 11.33 -32.98
N LEU A 28 -11.87 10.08 -32.44
CA LEU A 28 -13.11 9.35 -32.11
C LEU A 28 -13.91 10.02 -30.99
N ALA A 29 -13.23 10.71 -30.06
CA ALA A 29 -13.90 11.49 -29.01
C ALA A 29 -14.64 12.71 -29.54
N LYS A 30 -14.17 13.31 -30.66
CA LYS A 30 -14.85 14.43 -31.32
C LYS A 30 -16.05 14.00 -32.17
N ARG A 31 -16.08 12.73 -32.60
CA ARG A 31 -17.19 12.18 -33.39
C ARG A 31 -18.40 11.88 -32.50
N GLU A 32 -19.60 12.07 -33.01
CA GLU A 32 -20.84 11.69 -32.31
C GLU A 32 -21.20 10.21 -32.51
N THR A 33 -20.69 9.58 -33.59
CA THR A 33 -21.03 8.24 -34.01
C THR A 33 -19.79 7.35 -34.16
N PRO A 34 -19.93 6.02 -33.91
CA PRO A 34 -18.87 5.05 -34.22
C PRO A 34 -18.45 5.09 -35.67
N ALA A 35 -17.19 4.82 -35.95
CA ALA A 35 -16.62 4.84 -37.30
C ALA A 35 -16.12 3.47 -37.72
N ASN A 36 -16.31 3.10 -39.00
CA ASN A 36 -15.69 1.94 -39.58
C ASN A 36 -14.23 2.26 -39.99
N ARG A 37 -13.45 1.25 -40.38
CA ARG A 37 -12.04 1.42 -40.74
C ARG A 37 -11.85 2.34 -41.94
N GLU A 38 -12.71 2.28 -42.94
CA GLU A 38 -12.64 3.05 -44.18
C GLU A 38 -12.91 4.53 -43.88
N GLU A 39 -13.95 4.82 -43.10
CA GLU A 39 -14.25 6.16 -42.64
C GLU A 39 -13.08 6.76 -41.88
N LEU A 40 -12.50 6.00 -40.91
CA LEU A 40 -11.33 6.45 -40.14
C LEU A 40 -10.13 6.68 -41.06
N GLY A 41 -9.85 5.79 -42.04
CA GLY A 41 -8.78 5.97 -42.99
C GLY A 41 -8.92 7.28 -43.77
N ASN A 42 -10.11 7.52 -44.31
CA ASN A 42 -10.40 8.75 -45.07
C ASN A 42 -10.28 10.03 -44.20
N GLU A 43 -10.84 10.00 -42.99
CA GLU A 43 -10.84 11.16 -42.07
C GLU A 43 -9.43 11.47 -41.52
N LEU A 44 -8.61 10.45 -41.35
CA LEU A 44 -7.21 10.58 -40.92
C LEU A 44 -6.25 10.86 -42.09
N GLY A 45 -6.77 10.93 -43.33
CA GLY A 45 -5.99 11.26 -44.53
C GLY A 45 -5.04 10.13 -44.95
N LEU A 46 -5.43 8.86 -44.74
CA LEU A 46 -4.65 7.69 -45.11
C LEU A 46 -5.18 7.12 -46.41
N SER A 47 -4.37 7.15 -47.48
CA SER A 47 -4.78 6.70 -48.81
C SER A 47 -3.92 5.55 -49.35
N GLY A 48 -2.77 5.27 -48.74
CA GLY A 48 -1.89 4.17 -49.17
C GLY A 48 -2.35 2.82 -48.61
N GLU A 49 -2.21 1.75 -49.37
CA GLU A 49 -2.58 0.38 -48.96
C GLU A 49 -1.80 -0.04 -47.70
N GLU A 50 -0.51 0.27 -47.60
CA GLU A 50 0.34 0.02 -46.44
C GLU A 50 -0.14 0.80 -45.20
N GLN A 51 -0.55 2.07 -45.36
CA GLN A 51 -1.05 2.89 -44.30
C GLN A 51 -2.41 2.36 -43.76
N LEU A 52 -3.29 1.92 -44.65
CA LEU A 52 -4.56 1.31 -44.26
C LEU A 52 -4.39 -0.04 -43.55
N GLU A 53 -3.39 -0.82 -43.94
CA GLU A 53 -3.05 -2.06 -43.23
C GLU A 53 -2.40 -1.77 -41.86
N ALA A 54 -1.54 -0.77 -41.77
CA ALA A 54 -0.98 -0.29 -40.50
C ALA A 54 -2.08 0.22 -39.57
N LEU A 55 -3.06 0.99 -40.09
CA LEU A 55 -4.24 1.41 -39.34
C LEU A 55 -5.05 0.22 -38.85
N ARG A 56 -5.27 -0.81 -39.71
CA ARG A 56 -5.98 -2.03 -39.30
C ARG A 56 -5.30 -2.73 -38.14
N ARG A 57 -3.97 -2.87 -38.19
CA ARG A 57 -3.18 -3.48 -37.10
C ARG A 57 -3.25 -2.64 -35.82
N ARG A 58 -3.15 -1.32 -35.92
CA ARG A 58 -3.23 -0.39 -34.81
C ARG A 58 -4.61 -0.42 -34.16
N LEU A 59 -5.69 -0.36 -34.91
CA LEU A 59 -7.07 -0.44 -34.39
C LEU A 59 -7.34 -1.78 -33.69
N ARG A 60 -6.83 -2.91 -34.22
CA ARG A 60 -6.91 -4.21 -33.54
C ARG A 60 -6.12 -4.26 -32.24
N ALA A 61 -4.93 -3.64 -32.23
CA ALA A 61 -4.15 -3.55 -30.99
C ALA A 61 -4.88 -2.69 -29.95
N MET A 62 -5.41 -1.52 -30.34
CA MET A 62 -6.18 -0.65 -29.47
C MET A 62 -7.48 -1.32 -28.96
N GLU A 63 -8.13 -2.14 -29.81
CA GLU A 63 -9.26 -2.96 -29.40
C GLU A 63 -8.84 -4.02 -28.37
N ARG A 64 -7.75 -4.74 -28.63
CA ARG A 64 -7.21 -5.75 -27.70
C ARG A 64 -6.87 -5.12 -26.36
N ASP A 65 -6.24 -3.94 -26.37
CA ASP A 65 -5.83 -3.21 -25.17
C ASP A 65 -7.02 -2.48 -24.48
N GLY A 66 -8.25 -2.62 -25.02
CA GLY A 66 -9.49 -2.07 -24.47
C GLY A 66 -9.68 -0.57 -24.66
N GLN A 67 -8.82 0.09 -25.42
CA GLN A 67 -8.95 1.51 -25.76
C GLN A 67 -10.11 1.77 -26.73
N LEU A 68 -10.46 0.78 -27.53
CA LEU A 68 -11.58 0.79 -28.47
C LEU A 68 -12.47 -0.44 -28.33
N VAL A 69 -13.71 -0.32 -28.74
CA VAL A 69 -14.67 -1.44 -28.86
C VAL A 69 -15.09 -1.58 -30.31
N PHE A 70 -14.92 -2.80 -30.87
CA PHE A 70 -15.44 -3.14 -32.17
C PHE A 70 -16.90 -3.60 -32.05
N THR A 71 -17.84 -2.84 -32.61
CA THR A 71 -19.27 -3.06 -32.47
C THR A 71 -19.79 -4.11 -33.46
N ARG A 72 -21.01 -4.65 -33.22
CA ARG A 72 -21.68 -5.57 -34.17
C ARG A 72 -21.91 -4.97 -35.56
N ARG A 73 -21.88 -3.63 -35.65
CA ARG A 73 -22.00 -2.89 -36.93
C ARG A 73 -20.68 -2.69 -37.64
N GLN A 74 -19.62 -3.39 -37.20
CA GLN A 74 -18.26 -3.30 -37.75
C GLN A 74 -17.63 -1.90 -37.64
N CYS A 75 -18.01 -1.14 -36.62
CA CYS A 75 -17.46 0.19 -36.30
C CYS A 75 -16.67 0.17 -34.98
N TYR A 76 -15.67 1.04 -34.91
CA TYR A 76 -14.91 1.30 -33.69
C TYR A 76 -15.56 2.45 -32.90
N ALA A 77 -15.66 2.28 -31.60
CA ALA A 77 -16.19 3.29 -30.67
C ALA A 77 -15.34 3.33 -29.40
N LEU A 78 -15.36 4.47 -28.71
CA LEU A 78 -14.80 4.57 -27.38
C LEU A 78 -15.66 3.80 -26.35
N PRO A 79 -15.07 3.07 -25.40
CA PRO A 79 -15.81 2.34 -24.37
C PRO A 79 -16.80 3.23 -23.61
N GLU A 80 -16.38 4.46 -23.24
CA GLU A 80 -17.20 5.42 -22.47
C GLU A 80 -18.49 5.80 -23.22
N ARG A 81 -18.46 5.83 -24.56
CA ARG A 81 -19.62 6.11 -25.39
C ARG A 81 -20.65 4.96 -25.40
N LEU A 82 -20.25 3.80 -24.95
CA LEU A 82 -21.08 2.61 -24.83
C LEU A 82 -21.42 2.28 -23.36
N ASP A 83 -21.21 3.20 -22.44
CA ASP A 83 -21.35 3.01 -20.98
C ASP A 83 -20.54 1.82 -20.48
N LEU A 84 -19.38 1.56 -21.10
CA LEU A 84 -18.46 0.51 -20.71
C LEU A 84 -17.32 1.09 -19.89
N LEU A 85 -17.03 0.45 -18.78
CA LEU A 85 -15.97 0.79 -17.85
C LEU A 85 -14.85 -0.25 -17.94
N ARG A 86 -13.62 0.22 -17.98
CA ARG A 86 -12.43 -0.61 -17.79
C ARG A 86 -12.14 -0.70 -16.30
N GLY A 87 -11.91 -1.92 -15.80
CA GLY A 87 -11.57 -2.09 -14.39
C GLY A 87 -10.95 -3.46 -14.11
N THR A 88 -10.41 -3.61 -12.90
CA THR A 88 -9.78 -4.83 -12.40
C THR A 88 -10.76 -5.61 -11.53
N VAL A 89 -10.87 -6.92 -11.78
CA VAL A 89 -11.72 -7.82 -11.02
C VAL A 89 -11.08 -8.19 -9.68
N ILE A 90 -11.81 -7.98 -8.60
CA ILE A 90 -11.42 -8.39 -7.25
C ILE A 90 -12.38 -9.48 -6.81
N GLY A 91 -11.90 -10.74 -6.76
CA GLY A 91 -12.68 -11.87 -6.28
C GLY A 91 -12.86 -11.86 -4.77
N HIS A 92 -13.95 -12.46 -4.31
CA HIS A 92 -14.23 -12.70 -2.91
C HIS A 92 -14.47 -14.20 -2.69
N ARG A 93 -14.05 -14.72 -1.54
CA ARG A 93 -14.14 -16.16 -1.19
C ARG A 93 -15.56 -16.74 -1.30
N ASP A 94 -16.59 -15.95 -1.09
CA ASP A 94 -17.98 -16.36 -1.20
C ASP A 94 -18.47 -16.40 -2.65
N GLY A 95 -17.54 -16.32 -3.64
CA GLY A 95 -17.82 -16.49 -5.06
C GLY A 95 -18.37 -15.26 -5.78
N TYR A 96 -18.63 -14.14 -5.09
CA TYR A 96 -18.90 -12.85 -5.72
C TYR A 96 -17.60 -12.04 -5.85
N GLY A 97 -17.67 -10.87 -6.44
CA GLY A 97 -16.49 -9.99 -6.55
C GLY A 97 -16.87 -8.53 -6.70
N PHE A 98 -15.84 -7.73 -6.95
CA PHE A 98 -15.96 -6.30 -7.20
C PHE A 98 -15.17 -5.93 -8.45
N LEU A 99 -15.61 -4.92 -9.15
CA LEU A 99 -14.88 -4.28 -10.25
C LEU A 99 -14.35 -2.95 -9.75
N ARG A 100 -13.03 -2.86 -9.62
CA ARG A 100 -12.33 -1.61 -9.33
C ARG A 100 -12.10 -0.85 -10.61
N VAL A 101 -12.74 0.29 -10.74
CA VAL A 101 -12.63 1.18 -11.91
C VAL A 101 -11.65 2.31 -11.57
N GLU A 102 -10.66 2.52 -12.41
CA GLU A 102 -9.68 3.61 -12.24
C GLU A 102 -10.37 4.98 -12.14
N GLY A 103 -10.03 5.78 -11.15
CA GLY A 103 -10.63 7.09 -10.91
C GLY A 103 -12.02 7.07 -10.28
N SER A 104 -12.65 5.91 -10.07
CA SER A 104 -13.92 5.78 -9.35
C SER A 104 -13.70 5.69 -7.83
N LYS A 105 -14.60 6.31 -7.07
CA LYS A 105 -14.57 6.21 -5.60
C LYS A 105 -15.08 4.87 -5.08
N ASP A 106 -16.03 4.26 -5.80
CA ASP A 106 -16.74 3.06 -5.37
C ASP A 106 -16.47 1.90 -6.32
N ASP A 107 -16.15 0.74 -5.78
CA ASP A 107 -16.06 -0.52 -6.51
C ASP A 107 -17.49 -0.99 -6.89
N LEU A 108 -17.66 -1.51 -8.11
CA LEU A 108 -18.94 -2.04 -8.57
C LEU A 108 -19.05 -3.52 -8.21
N TYR A 109 -20.21 -3.94 -7.72
CA TYR A 109 -20.48 -5.32 -7.33
C TYR A 109 -20.57 -6.26 -8.55
N LEU A 110 -19.87 -7.39 -8.48
CA LEU A 110 -19.92 -8.47 -9.44
C LEU A 110 -20.57 -9.71 -8.79
N SER A 111 -21.72 -10.11 -9.29
CA SER A 111 -22.40 -11.30 -8.78
C SER A 111 -21.59 -12.57 -9.07
N ALA A 112 -21.87 -13.67 -8.36
CA ALA A 112 -21.22 -14.97 -8.60
C ALA A 112 -21.35 -15.45 -10.06
N GLU A 113 -22.44 -15.10 -10.77
CA GLU A 113 -22.60 -15.39 -12.20
C GLU A 113 -21.61 -14.60 -13.08
N GLN A 114 -21.26 -13.37 -12.70
CA GLN A 114 -20.25 -12.60 -13.41
C GLN A 114 -18.85 -13.14 -13.15
N MET A 115 -18.57 -13.58 -11.92
CA MET A 115 -17.28 -14.18 -11.53
C MET A 115 -16.98 -15.51 -12.24
N LYS A 116 -17.96 -16.18 -12.85
CA LYS A 116 -17.71 -17.32 -13.75
C LYS A 116 -17.03 -16.93 -15.05
N MET A 117 -16.98 -15.65 -15.40
CA MET A 117 -16.42 -15.15 -16.67
C MET A 117 -15.03 -14.55 -16.55
N ALA A 118 -14.61 -14.23 -15.34
CA ALA A 118 -13.31 -13.58 -15.07
C ALA A 118 -12.72 -14.11 -13.78
N ILE A 119 -11.41 -14.06 -13.68
CA ILE A 119 -10.63 -14.49 -12.52
C ILE A 119 -10.16 -13.24 -11.77
N HIS A 120 -9.92 -13.38 -10.45
CA HIS A 120 -9.33 -12.31 -9.64
C HIS A 120 -8.08 -11.72 -10.32
N GLY A 121 -8.00 -10.41 -10.42
CA GLY A 121 -6.92 -9.68 -11.06
C GLY A 121 -7.06 -9.45 -12.56
N ASP A 122 -8.03 -10.08 -13.25
CA ASP A 122 -8.30 -9.80 -14.67
C ASP A 122 -8.69 -8.35 -14.90
N VAL A 123 -8.17 -7.76 -15.97
CA VAL A 123 -8.65 -6.47 -16.45
C VAL A 123 -9.80 -6.73 -17.45
N VAL A 124 -10.94 -6.14 -17.19
CA VAL A 124 -12.16 -6.37 -17.96
C VAL A 124 -12.79 -5.09 -18.46
N LEU A 125 -13.56 -5.19 -19.55
CA LEU A 125 -14.61 -4.23 -19.88
C LEU A 125 -15.93 -4.72 -19.28
N ALA A 126 -16.58 -3.85 -18.54
CA ALA A 126 -17.86 -4.13 -17.92
C ALA A 126 -18.84 -2.98 -18.12
N GLN A 127 -20.13 -3.31 -18.14
CA GLN A 127 -21.21 -2.33 -18.18
C GLN A 127 -21.72 -2.10 -16.77
N ALA A 128 -21.76 -0.83 -16.34
CA ALA A 128 -22.42 -0.47 -15.09
C ALA A 128 -23.94 -0.70 -15.21
N LEU A 129 -24.51 -1.35 -14.21
CA LEU A 129 -25.95 -1.58 -14.07
C LEU A 129 -26.49 -0.66 -12.95
N GLY A 130 -27.80 -0.67 -12.77
CA GLY A 130 -28.44 0.01 -11.65
C GLY A 130 -28.03 -0.58 -10.28
N ALA A 131 -28.52 0.03 -9.20
CA ALA A 131 -28.31 -0.51 -7.87
C ALA A 131 -29.17 -1.76 -7.62
N ASP A 132 -28.61 -2.74 -6.93
CA ASP A 132 -29.32 -3.94 -6.49
C ASP A 132 -30.34 -3.62 -5.38
N ARG A 133 -31.07 -4.65 -4.92
CA ARG A 133 -32.06 -4.51 -3.81
C ARG A 133 -31.42 -4.06 -2.47
N LYS A 134 -30.09 -4.17 -2.34
CA LYS A 134 -29.31 -3.74 -1.17
C LYS A 134 -28.64 -2.37 -1.39
N GLY A 135 -28.93 -1.69 -2.50
CA GLY A 135 -28.39 -0.38 -2.84
C GLY A 135 -26.97 -0.40 -3.43
N ARG A 136 -26.39 -1.60 -3.72
CA ARG A 136 -25.05 -1.72 -4.29
C ARG A 136 -25.12 -1.57 -5.82
N ARG A 137 -24.25 -0.72 -6.39
CA ARG A 137 -24.12 -0.59 -7.85
C ARG A 137 -23.51 -1.86 -8.44
N GLU A 138 -24.21 -2.49 -9.36
CA GLU A 138 -23.76 -3.72 -10.01
C GLU A 138 -23.05 -3.44 -11.33
N ALA A 139 -22.15 -4.36 -11.73
CA ALA A 139 -21.56 -4.38 -13.06
C ALA A 139 -21.74 -5.76 -13.74
N ARG A 140 -21.80 -5.73 -15.07
CA ARG A 140 -21.84 -6.91 -15.92
C ARG A 140 -20.60 -6.97 -16.78
N ILE A 141 -19.80 -8.02 -16.66
CA ILE A 141 -18.62 -8.25 -17.48
C ILE A 141 -19.03 -8.48 -18.93
N VAL A 142 -18.47 -7.71 -19.83
CA VAL A 142 -18.67 -7.82 -21.28
C VAL A 142 -17.55 -8.64 -21.90
N ARG A 143 -16.30 -8.37 -21.53
CA ARG A 143 -15.11 -9.05 -22.07
C ARG A 143 -13.93 -8.93 -21.10
N VAL A 144 -13.12 -9.98 -21.03
CA VAL A 144 -11.79 -9.93 -20.42
C VAL A 144 -10.82 -9.32 -21.42
N LEU A 145 -10.13 -8.25 -21.05
CA LEU A 145 -9.14 -7.55 -21.88
C LEU A 145 -7.76 -8.16 -21.69
N VAL A 146 -7.34 -8.21 -20.42
CA VAL A 146 -6.02 -8.73 -20.02
C VAL A 146 -6.27 -9.82 -18.98
N PRO A 147 -6.06 -11.09 -19.34
CA PRO A 147 -6.04 -12.15 -18.35
C PRO A 147 -4.76 -12.01 -17.52
N LYS A 148 -4.89 -11.90 -16.20
CA LYS A 148 -3.72 -11.71 -15.33
C LYS A 148 -3.05 -13.03 -15.01
N THR A 149 -3.81 -14.04 -14.62
CA THR A 149 -3.26 -15.27 -14.05
C THR A 149 -3.27 -16.40 -15.07
N SER A 150 -2.10 -16.91 -15.42
CA SER A 150 -1.92 -18.14 -16.20
C SER A 150 -1.62 -19.35 -15.31
N GLN A 151 -0.98 -19.14 -14.16
CA GLN A 151 -0.57 -20.18 -13.22
C GLN A 151 -1.28 -20.00 -11.88
N ILE A 152 -1.76 -21.10 -11.30
CA ILE A 152 -2.50 -21.12 -10.04
C ILE A 152 -1.87 -22.17 -9.14
N VAL A 153 -1.58 -21.80 -7.90
CA VAL A 153 -1.15 -22.73 -6.85
C VAL A 153 -2.38 -23.35 -6.19
N GLY A 154 -2.34 -24.65 -5.91
CA GLY A 154 -3.42 -25.31 -5.23
C GLY A 154 -3.10 -26.74 -4.84
N ARG A 155 -4.02 -27.37 -4.12
CA ARG A 155 -3.90 -28.73 -3.62
C ARG A 155 -4.56 -29.72 -4.59
N PHE A 156 -3.80 -30.74 -5.00
CA PHE A 156 -4.26 -31.74 -5.93
C PHE A 156 -5.07 -32.83 -5.22
N PHE A 157 -6.20 -33.16 -5.79
CA PHE A 157 -7.08 -34.24 -5.36
C PHE A 157 -7.46 -35.13 -6.53
N MET A 158 -7.89 -36.36 -6.21
CA MET A 158 -8.42 -37.30 -7.19
C MET A 158 -9.72 -37.88 -6.67
N ASP A 159 -10.79 -37.76 -7.47
CA ASP A 159 -12.10 -38.36 -7.19
C ASP A 159 -12.60 -39.12 -8.40
N ALA A 160 -13.01 -40.40 -8.19
CA ALA A 160 -13.52 -41.31 -9.23
C ALA A 160 -12.68 -41.33 -10.52
N GLY A 161 -11.34 -41.24 -10.42
CA GLY A 161 -10.42 -41.27 -11.54
C GLY A 161 -10.22 -39.92 -12.25
N THR A 162 -10.86 -38.85 -11.77
CA THR A 162 -10.71 -37.49 -12.30
C THR A 162 -9.85 -36.66 -11.34
N GLY A 163 -8.74 -36.13 -11.86
CA GLY A 163 -7.88 -35.21 -11.12
C GLY A 163 -8.47 -33.80 -11.07
N PHE A 164 -8.36 -33.13 -9.94
CA PHE A 164 -8.67 -31.71 -9.82
C PHE A 164 -7.78 -31.02 -8.80
N VAL A 165 -7.62 -29.70 -8.95
CA VAL A 165 -6.86 -28.85 -8.03
C VAL A 165 -7.79 -27.82 -7.44
N VAL A 166 -7.78 -27.76 -6.09
CA VAL A 166 -8.44 -26.71 -5.31
C VAL A 166 -7.42 -25.58 -5.11
N PRO A 167 -7.68 -24.35 -5.64
CA PRO A 167 -6.78 -23.22 -5.48
C PRO A 167 -6.52 -22.86 -4.00
N ASP A 168 -5.28 -22.51 -3.67
CA ASP A 168 -4.90 -21.98 -2.34
C ASP A 168 -5.44 -20.55 -2.13
N ASP A 169 -5.53 -19.77 -3.19
CA ASP A 169 -6.14 -18.44 -3.15
C ASP A 169 -7.67 -18.55 -3.06
N SER A 170 -8.20 -18.30 -1.89
CA SER A 170 -9.65 -18.36 -1.60
C SER A 170 -10.52 -17.39 -2.44
N ARG A 171 -9.90 -16.40 -3.12
CA ARG A 171 -10.57 -15.50 -4.06
C ARG A 171 -10.94 -16.20 -5.38
N LEU A 172 -10.36 -17.39 -5.60
CA LEU A 172 -10.66 -18.27 -6.75
C LEU A 172 -11.65 -19.34 -6.32
N SER A 173 -12.93 -19.09 -6.54
CA SER A 173 -14.04 -19.96 -6.08
C SER A 173 -14.40 -21.10 -7.04
N PHE A 174 -13.40 -21.71 -7.72
CA PHE A 174 -13.61 -22.79 -8.68
C PHE A 174 -12.47 -23.82 -8.63
N ASP A 175 -12.80 -25.09 -8.86
CA ASP A 175 -11.83 -26.15 -9.02
C ASP A 175 -11.32 -26.23 -10.46
N ILE A 176 -10.06 -26.62 -10.61
CA ILE A 176 -9.38 -26.77 -11.91
C ILE A 176 -9.32 -28.27 -12.23
N LEU A 177 -9.94 -28.70 -13.32
CA LEU A 177 -9.86 -30.06 -13.79
C LEU A 177 -8.47 -30.36 -14.37
N ILE A 178 -7.90 -31.50 -14.00
CA ILE A 178 -6.59 -31.95 -14.51
C ILE A 178 -6.82 -33.23 -15.31
N PRO A 179 -6.62 -33.19 -16.64
CA PRO A 179 -6.65 -34.41 -17.48
C PRO A 179 -5.61 -35.43 -17.02
N ALA A 180 -5.89 -36.72 -17.21
CA ALA A 180 -5.02 -37.81 -16.72
C ALA A 180 -3.59 -37.76 -17.28
N ASP A 181 -3.41 -37.26 -18.50
CA ASP A 181 -2.10 -37.02 -19.18
C ASP A 181 -1.35 -35.79 -18.67
N SER A 182 -2.02 -34.95 -17.89
CA SER A 182 -1.52 -33.66 -17.41
C SER A 182 -1.22 -33.64 -15.90
N VAL A 183 -1.28 -34.79 -15.22
CA VAL A 183 -1.06 -34.93 -13.76
C VAL A 183 0.42 -34.85 -13.38
N SER A 184 1.37 -35.07 -14.31
CA SER A 184 2.82 -34.91 -14.11
C SER A 184 3.39 -35.68 -12.89
N GLY A 185 2.75 -36.77 -12.44
CA GLY A 185 3.17 -37.57 -11.28
C GLY A 185 2.77 -37.03 -9.90
N ALA A 186 1.93 -36.00 -9.84
CA ALA A 186 1.39 -35.47 -8.60
C ALA A 186 0.54 -36.52 -7.84
N ARG A 187 0.66 -36.55 -6.53
CA ARG A 187 -0.11 -37.44 -5.64
C ARG A 187 -1.17 -36.63 -4.91
N MET A 188 -2.21 -37.32 -4.47
CA MET A 188 -3.31 -36.76 -3.69
C MET A 188 -2.76 -36.00 -2.46
N GLY A 189 -3.21 -34.79 -2.25
CA GLY A 189 -2.78 -33.91 -1.15
C GLY A 189 -1.56 -33.03 -1.44
N PHE A 190 -0.85 -33.24 -2.58
CA PHE A 190 0.31 -32.43 -2.93
C PHE A 190 -0.10 -31.01 -3.32
N MET A 191 0.70 -30.04 -2.90
CA MET A 191 0.66 -28.67 -3.41
C MET A 191 1.32 -28.64 -4.78
N VAL A 192 0.65 -28.07 -5.75
CA VAL A 192 1.07 -28.03 -7.16
C VAL A 192 0.85 -26.65 -7.77
N VAL A 193 1.61 -26.36 -8.83
CA VAL A 193 1.37 -25.21 -9.70
C VAL A 193 0.71 -25.71 -10.98
N VAL A 194 -0.42 -25.12 -11.31
CA VAL A 194 -1.23 -25.48 -12.48
C VAL A 194 -1.23 -24.32 -13.48
N GLU A 195 -0.87 -24.61 -14.73
CA GLU A 195 -1.06 -23.69 -15.83
C GLU A 195 -2.44 -23.94 -16.45
N LEU A 196 -3.25 -22.88 -16.56
CA LEU A 196 -4.59 -22.97 -17.14
C LEU A 196 -4.50 -23.16 -18.66
N THR A 197 -4.97 -24.30 -19.15
CA THR A 197 -5.13 -24.58 -20.58
C THR A 197 -6.48 -24.10 -21.11
N GLN A 198 -7.49 -24.09 -20.23
CA GLN A 198 -8.80 -23.53 -20.50
C GLN A 198 -9.32 -22.73 -19.30
N ARG A 199 -9.64 -21.47 -19.52
CA ARG A 199 -10.23 -20.61 -18.49
C ARG A 199 -11.69 -20.96 -18.23
N PRO A 200 -12.19 -20.74 -16.99
CA PRO A 200 -13.60 -20.98 -16.69
C PRO A 200 -14.49 -20.03 -17.50
N THR A 201 -15.67 -20.53 -17.88
CA THR A 201 -16.74 -19.75 -18.50
C THR A 201 -18.06 -20.12 -17.84
N ARG A 202 -19.16 -19.43 -18.19
CA ARG A 202 -20.51 -19.82 -17.71
C ARG A 202 -20.90 -21.28 -18.02
N ARG A 203 -20.26 -21.91 -19.03
CA ARG A 203 -20.64 -23.26 -19.55
C ARG A 203 -19.53 -24.29 -19.32
N THR A 204 -18.30 -23.89 -19.12
CA THR A 204 -17.15 -24.78 -19.00
C THR A 204 -16.39 -24.55 -17.71
N LYS A 205 -15.93 -25.62 -17.07
CA LYS A 205 -15.03 -25.55 -15.93
C LYS A 205 -13.62 -25.16 -16.38
N ALA A 206 -12.80 -24.68 -15.46
CA ALA A 206 -11.39 -24.47 -15.70
C ALA A 206 -10.71 -25.83 -15.95
N VAL A 207 -9.77 -25.88 -16.89
CA VAL A 207 -8.92 -27.05 -17.16
C VAL A 207 -7.46 -26.58 -17.13
N GLY A 208 -6.58 -27.38 -16.57
CA GLY A 208 -5.16 -27.05 -16.47
C GLY A 208 -4.25 -28.27 -16.55
N LYS A 209 -2.97 -28.00 -16.64
CA LYS A 209 -1.90 -29.00 -16.53
C LYS A 209 -1.00 -28.68 -15.34
N ILE A 210 -0.56 -29.66 -14.61
CA ILE A 210 0.41 -29.49 -13.53
C ILE A 210 1.78 -29.24 -14.17
N VAL A 211 2.38 -28.10 -13.85
CA VAL A 211 3.69 -27.66 -14.36
C VAL A 211 4.80 -27.78 -13.31
N GLU A 212 4.43 -27.76 -12.02
CA GLU A 212 5.38 -27.87 -10.91
C GLU A 212 4.73 -28.59 -9.72
N ILE A 213 5.49 -29.41 -9.01
CA ILE A 213 5.08 -30.07 -7.76
C ILE A 213 5.89 -29.44 -6.64
N LEU A 214 5.21 -28.78 -5.69
CA LEU A 214 5.85 -28.14 -4.55
C LEU A 214 6.09 -29.13 -3.40
N GLY A 215 5.22 -30.14 -3.24
CA GLY A 215 5.36 -31.18 -2.23
C GLY A 215 4.09 -31.44 -1.41
N ASP A 216 4.22 -32.26 -0.36
CA ASP A 216 3.12 -32.68 0.51
C ASP A 216 3.20 -32.12 1.94
N LYS A 217 4.39 -31.66 2.37
CA LYS A 217 4.61 -31.17 3.73
C LYS A 217 4.54 -29.66 3.79
N MET A 218 3.44 -29.17 4.35
CA MET A 218 3.35 -27.75 4.69
C MET A 218 4.39 -27.39 5.76
N GLY A 219 5.14 -26.35 5.52
CA GLY A 219 6.15 -25.80 6.42
C GLY A 219 6.52 -24.38 5.95
N THR A 220 7.39 -23.71 6.70
CA THR A 220 7.78 -22.32 6.45
C THR A 220 8.27 -22.09 5.01
N SER A 221 9.13 -22.99 4.50
CA SER A 221 9.63 -22.88 3.11
C SER A 221 8.50 -23.03 2.09
N MET A 222 7.57 -23.96 2.29
CA MET A 222 6.42 -24.18 1.41
C MET A 222 5.49 -22.96 1.42
N ALA A 223 5.25 -22.35 2.58
CA ALA A 223 4.43 -21.15 2.68
C ALA A 223 5.02 -19.99 1.86
N VAL A 224 6.34 -19.82 1.89
CA VAL A 224 7.03 -18.83 1.04
C VAL A 224 6.93 -19.21 -0.44
N ASP A 225 7.16 -20.47 -0.79
CA ASP A 225 7.06 -20.97 -2.16
C ASP A 225 5.67 -20.75 -2.78
N ILE A 226 4.62 -20.99 -2.00
CA ILE A 226 3.24 -20.71 -2.37
C ILE A 226 3.04 -19.21 -2.60
N ALA A 227 3.51 -18.38 -1.65
CA ALA A 227 3.36 -16.92 -1.75
C ALA A 227 4.09 -16.33 -2.98
N LEU A 228 5.31 -16.80 -3.28
CA LEU A 228 6.08 -16.36 -4.44
C LEU A 228 5.31 -16.59 -5.75
N ARG A 229 4.70 -17.75 -5.89
CA ARG A 229 3.95 -18.11 -7.12
C ARG A 229 2.57 -17.46 -7.17
N THR A 230 1.85 -17.43 -6.04
CA THR A 230 0.53 -16.79 -5.95
C THR A 230 0.58 -15.30 -6.27
N HIS A 231 1.64 -14.63 -5.82
CA HIS A 231 1.85 -13.19 -6.07
C HIS A 231 2.74 -12.91 -7.30
N GLU A 232 3.11 -13.93 -8.08
CA GLU A 232 3.95 -13.80 -9.29
C GLU A 232 5.25 -13.02 -9.02
N ILE A 233 5.91 -13.30 -7.86
CA ILE A 233 7.17 -12.67 -7.48
C ILE A 233 8.32 -13.40 -8.19
N PRO A 234 9.13 -12.70 -9.02
CA PRO A 234 10.31 -13.30 -9.62
C PRO A 234 11.30 -13.78 -8.55
N HIS A 235 11.64 -15.07 -8.56
CA HIS A 235 12.49 -15.69 -7.53
C HIS A 235 13.67 -16.49 -8.11
N THR A 236 13.69 -16.71 -9.42
CA THR A 236 14.80 -17.32 -10.16
C THR A 236 15.50 -16.25 -11.00
N TRP A 237 16.79 -16.42 -11.26
CA TRP A 237 17.54 -15.49 -12.10
C TRP A 237 17.53 -15.99 -13.56
N PRO A 238 17.20 -15.11 -14.54
CA PRO A 238 17.35 -15.45 -15.95
C PRO A 238 18.82 -15.77 -16.31
N PRO A 239 19.09 -16.70 -17.22
CA PRO A 239 20.47 -17.05 -17.61
C PRO A 239 21.31 -15.87 -18.10
N GLN A 240 20.67 -14.84 -18.69
CA GLN A 240 21.35 -13.63 -19.14
C GLN A 240 21.88 -12.81 -17.96
N VAL A 241 21.14 -12.78 -16.85
CA VAL A 241 21.57 -12.12 -15.60
C VAL A 241 22.71 -12.90 -14.97
N GLU A 242 22.58 -14.22 -14.85
CA GLU A 242 23.66 -15.08 -14.31
C GLU A 242 24.96 -14.90 -15.10
N LYS A 243 24.90 -14.89 -16.45
CA LYS A 243 26.03 -14.61 -17.29
C LYS A 243 26.64 -13.22 -17.09
N GLN A 244 25.79 -12.19 -16.87
CA GLN A 244 26.25 -10.81 -16.67
C GLN A 244 27.00 -10.63 -15.36
N VAL A 245 26.65 -11.39 -14.32
CA VAL A 245 27.26 -11.28 -12.99
C VAL A 245 28.39 -12.29 -12.75
N ALA A 246 28.53 -13.32 -13.60
CA ALA A 246 29.52 -14.39 -13.44
C ALA A 246 30.97 -13.88 -13.41
N ASP A 247 31.25 -12.80 -14.17
CA ASP A 247 32.59 -12.22 -14.29
C ASP A 247 32.86 -11.08 -13.26
N LEU A 248 31.91 -10.80 -12.37
CA LEU A 248 32.09 -9.76 -11.36
C LEU A 248 33.06 -10.23 -10.26
N SER A 249 34.11 -9.46 -10.05
CA SER A 249 35.07 -9.66 -8.93
C SER A 249 34.45 -9.16 -7.63
N GLU A 250 34.82 -9.73 -6.49
CA GLU A 250 34.44 -9.22 -5.15
C GLU A 250 35.08 -7.85 -4.82
N GLN A 251 36.11 -7.46 -5.57
CA GLN A 251 36.84 -6.21 -5.37
C GLN A 251 36.43 -5.16 -6.40
N VAL A 252 36.35 -3.91 -5.95
CA VAL A 252 36.08 -2.77 -6.82
C VAL A 252 37.26 -2.55 -7.78
N PRO A 253 37.07 -2.56 -9.10
CA PRO A 253 38.14 -2.32 -10.06
C PRO A 253 38.77 -0.93 -9.87
N GLU A 254 40.10 -0.84 -9.97
CA GLU A 254 40.84 0.45 -9.87
C GLU A 254 40.36 1.49 -10.90
N ALA A 255 39.95 1.05 -12.09
CA ALA A 255 39.39 1.92 -13.10
C ALA A 255 38.08 2.61 -12.65
N ALA A 256 37.27 1.92 -11.83
CA ALA A 256 36.01 2.44 -11.28
C ALA A 256 36.20 3.53 -10.21
N LYS A 257 37.38 3.59 -9.60
CA LYS A 257 37.74 4.57 -8.56
C LYS A 257 38.21 5.89 -9.15
N LYS A 258 38.65 5.92 -10.42
CA LYS A 258 39.18 7.13 -11.08
C LYS A 258 38.10 8.21 -11.19
N GLY A 259 38.48 9.45 -10.88
CA GLY A 259 37.58 10.62 -10.97
C GLY A 259 36.62 10.77 -9.80
N ARG A 260 36.60 9.83 -8.87
CA ARG A 260 35.76 9.88 -7.66
C ARG A 260 36.45 10.58 -6.52
N VAL A 261 35.68 11.19 -5.63
CA VAL A 261 36.19 11.78 -4.39
C VAL A 261 36.63 10.68 -3.43
N ASP A 262 37.84 10.76 -2.89
CA ASP A 262 38.37 9.79 -1.93
C ASP A 262 37.91 10.12 -0.50
N LEU A 263 37.01 9.32 0.04
CA LEU A 263 36.48 9.42 1.42
C LEU A 263 36.94 8.26 2.32
N ARG A 264 37.90 7.45 1.93
CA ARG A 264 38.37 6.28 2.70
C ARG A 264 38.94 6.65 4.09
N LYS A 265 39.39 7.87 4.27
CA LYS A 265 39.89 8.39 5.58
C LYS A 265 38.77 9.00 6.43
N LEU A 266 37.62 9.29 5.88
CA LEU A 266 36.47 9.81 6.63
C LEU A 266 35.87 8.67 7.45
N PRO A 267 35.67 8.80 8.77
CA PRO A 267 35.20 7.70 9.61
C PRO A 267 33.71 7.44 9.45
N LEU A 268 33.31 7.13 8.23
CA LEU A 268 31.97 6.65 7.87
C LEU A 268 31.72 5.28 8.51
N VAL A 269 30.54 5.07 9.06
CA VAL A 269 30.11 3.82 9.68
C VAL A 269 28.75 3.38 9.13
N THR A 270 28.54 2.09 8.99
CA THR A 270 27.23 1.50 8.73
C THR A 270 26.56 1.12 10.05
N ILE A 271 25.24 1.40 10.18
CA ILE A 271 24.44 1.14 11.38
C ILE A 271 23.12 0.52 10.92
N ASP A 272 22.92 -0.79 11.20
CA ASP A 272 21.75 -1.54 10.76
C ASP A 272 21.40 -2.66 11.75
N GLY A 273 20.45 -3.54 11.42
CA GLY A 273 20.12 -4.74 12.18
C GLY A 273 21.28 -5.74 12.28
N GLU A 274 21.19 -6.64 13.28
CA GLU A 274 22.21 -7.67 13.47
C GLU A 274 22.30 -8.63 12.28
N ASP A 275 21.16 -8.93 11.64
CA ASP A 275 21.01 -9.89 10.55
C ASP A 275 21.23 -9.26 9.16
N ALA A 276 21.39 -7.93 9.06
CA ALA A 276 21.58 -7.23 7.78
C ALA A 276 22.87 -7.63 7.09
N ARG A 277 22.83 -7.79 5.75
CA ARG A 277 23.97 -8.10 4.88
C ARG A 277 24.16 -7.10 3.73
N ASP A 278 23.08 -6.39 3.38
CA ASP A 278 22.96 -5.45 2.28
C ASP A 278 23.00 -4.00 2.81
N PHE A 279 24.21 -3.54 3.21
CA PHE A 279 24.37 -2.20 3.77
C PHE A 279 24.30 -1.14 2.68
N ASP A 280 23.14 -0.51 2.56
CA ASP A 280 22.90 0.57 1.59
C ASP A 280 23.59 1.87 1.97
N ASP A 281 23.70 2.21 3.27
CA ASP A 281 24.10 3.52 3.76
C ASP A 281 25.22 3.48 4.81
N ALA A 282 26.03 4.53 4.78
CA ALA A 282 27.01 4.85 5.81
C ALA A 282 26.94 6.34 6.14
N VAL A 283 27.08 6.67 7.41
CA VAL A 283 26.88 8.02 7.93
C VAL A 283 28.09 8.53 8.70
N TYR A 284 28.28 9.85 8.64
CA TYR A 284 29.26 10.59 9.44
C TYR A 284 28.78 12.03 9.60
N CYS A 285 28.99 12.63 10.77
CA CYS A 285 28.79 14.06 10.91
C CYS A 285 29.90 14.74 11.75
N GLU A 286 30.04 16.05 11.52
CA GLU A 286 30.89 16.92 12.29
C GLU A 286 30.16 18.21 12.65
N LYS A 287 30.43 18.72 13.84
CA LYS A 287 29.91 20.00 14.32
C LYS A 287 30.63 21.18 13.65
N LYS A 288 29.88 22.16 13.18
CA LYS A 288 30.44 23.38 12.55
C LYS A 288 30.76 24.45 13.58
N ARG A 289 31.83 25.22 13.33
CA ARG A 289 32.24 26.34 14.21
C ARG A 289 31.16 27.41 14.40
N GLY A 290 30.31 27.61 13.38
CA GLY A 290 29.19 28.55 13.41
C GLY A 290 27.88 27.98 13.96
N GLY A 291 27.89 26.78 14.55
CA GLY A 291 26.70 26.03 14.97
C GLY A 291 26.13 25.13 13.87
N GLY A 292 25.32 24.13 14.26
CA GLY A 292 24.81 23.10 13.38
C GLY A 292 25.86 22.08 12.98
N TRP A 293 25.56 21.26 11.95
CA TRP A 293 26.39 20.13 11.57
C TRP A 293 26.60 20.07 10.06
N ARG A 294 27.67 19.41 9.67
CA ARG A 294 27.90 18.90 8.33
C ARG A 294 27.70 17.40 8.40
N LEU A 295 26.75 16.89 7.63
CA LEU A 295 26.36 15.48 7.58
C LEU A 295 26.73 14.90 6.23
N TRP A 296 27.40 13.75 6.23
CA TRP A 296 27.63 12.92 5.05
C TRP A 296 26.76 11.69 5.15
N VAL A 297 25.97 11.45 4.12
CA VAL A 297 25.22 10.22 3.88
C VAL A 297 25.77 9.63 2.59
N ALA A 298 26.52 8.54 2.72
CA ALA A 298 27.09 7.81 1.61
C ALA A 298 26.23 6.60 1.31
N ILE A 299 25.70 6.50 0.10
CA ILE A 299 24.80 5.43 -0.34
C ILE A 299 25.51 4.58 -1.39
N ALA A 300 25.34 3.27 -1.33
CA ALA A 300 25.89 2.31 -2.28
C ALA A 300 25.62 2.74 -3.73
N ASP A 301 26.66 2.80 -4.57
CA ASP A 301 26.53 3.21 -5.96
C ASP A 301 26.14 2.03 -6.86
N VAL A 302 24.90 1.54 -6.67
CA VAL A 302 24.33 0.44 -7.44
C VAL A 302 24.25 0.76 -8.92
N SER A 303 24.02 2.03 -9.28
CA SER A 303 23.87 2.48 -10.67
C SER A 303 25.17 2.31 -11.51
N TYR A 304 26.31 2.18 -10.84
CA TYR A 304 27.57 1.87 -11.52
C TYR A 304 27.57 0.45 -12.06
N TYR A 305 27.01 -0.52 -11.36
CA TYR A 305 26.99 -1.94 -11.71
C TYR A 305 25.74 -2.31 -12.53
N VAL A 306 24.59 -1.80 -12.15
CA VAL A 306 23.30 -2.04 -12.81
C VAL A 306 23.08 -0.96 -13.87
N ARG A 307 23.54 -1.24 -15.09
CA ARG A 307 23.45 -0.28 -16.19
C ARG A 307 22.09 -0.30 -16.86
N PRO A 308 21.54 0.86 -17.23
CA PRO A 308 20.25 0.93 -17.92
C PRO A 308 20.18 0.04 -19.16
N ARG A 309 19.03 -0.61 -19.37
CA ARG A 309 18.75 -1.48 -20.52
C ARG A 309 19.65 -2.72 -20.65
N THR A 310 20.21 -3.21 -19.56
CA THR A 310 20.87 -4.51 -19.50
C THR A 310 19.91 -5.56 -18.94
N ALA A 311 20.23 -6.85 -19.13
CA ALA A 311 19.42 -7.92 -18.55
C ALA A 311 19.27 -7.81 -17.02
N LEU A 312 20.34 -7.38 -16.34
CA LEU A 312 20.32 -7.13 -14.91
C LEU A 312 19.38 -5.96 -14.52
N ASP A 313 19.35 -4.91 -15.33
CA ASP A 313 18.45 -3.78 -15.12
C ASP A 313 16.98 -4.15 -15.37
N ASP A 314 16.72 -4.90 -16.44
CA ASP A 314 15.36 -5.37 -16.77
C ASP A 314 14.80 -6.27 -15.67
N GLU A 315 15.64 -7.17 -15.11
CA GLU A 315 15.24 -8.04 -14.00
C GLU A 315 15.05 -7.24 -12.70
N ALA A 316 15.97 -6.33 -12.36
CA ALA A 316 15.83 -5.46 -11.19
C ALA A 316 14.55 -4.62 -11.26
N ARG A 317 14.22 -4.09 -12.45
CA ARG A 317 12.98 -3.37 -12.71
C ARG A 317 11.75 -4.28 -12.57
N SER A 318 11.79 -5.49 -13.11
CA SER A 318 10.69 -6.48 -13.00
C SER A 318 10.38 -6.82 -11.54
N ARG A 319 11.42 -7.01 -10.72
CA ARG A 319 11.29 -7.23 -9.27
C ARG A 319 10.78 -6.00 -8.55
N GLY A 320 11.28 -4.82 -8.90
CA GLY A 320 10.92 -3.52 -8.34
C GLY A 320 11.48 -3.26 -6.93
N ASN A 321 11.51 -4.28 -6.09
CA ASN A 321 12.05 -4.24 -4.73
C ASN A 321 12.43 -5.64 -4.23
N SER A 322 13.30 -5.70 -3.20
CA SER A 322 13.53 -6.92 -2.42
C SER A 322 12.29 -7.24 -1.58
N VAL A 323 12.02 -8.53 -1.36
CA VAL A 323 10.89 -9.00 -0.53
C VAL A 323 11.44 -9.71 0.71
N TYR A 324 11.07 -9.19 1.89
CA TYR A 324 11.57 -9.65 3.19
C TYR A 324 10.51 -10.53 3.86
N PHE A 325 10.57 -11.85 3.62
CA PHE A 325 9.78 -12.80 4.38
C PHE A 325 10.38 -13.01 5.79
N PRO A 326 9.58 -13.42 6.77
CA PRO A 326 10.08 -13.62 8.14
C PRO A 326 11.29 -14.58 8.23
N SER A 327 11.39 -15.56 7.32
CA SER A 327 12.43 -16.59 7.33
C SER A 327 13.51 -16.46 6.24
N GLN A 328 13.29 -15.63 5.22
CA GLN A 328 14.23 -15.45 4.10
C GLN A 328 13.96 -14.18 3.29
N VAL A 329 14.93 -13.76 2.51
CA VAL A 329 14.85 -12.58 1.64
C VAL A 329 14.89 -13.03 0.17
N ILE A 330 14.02 -12.47 -0.66
CA ILE A 330 14.11 -12.56 -2.13
C ILE A 330 14.67 -11.22 -2.61
N PRO A 331 15.97 -11.15 -2.96
CA PRO A 331 16.62 -9.88 -3.26
C PRO A 331 16.26 -9.34 -4.63
N MET A 332 16.26 -8.01 -4.77
CA MET A 332 16.09 -7.31 -6.04
C MET A 332 17.30 -7.53 -6.98
N LEU A 333 18.49 -7.68 -6.42
CA LEU A 333 19.76 -7.86 -7.12
C LEU A 333 20.42 -9.18 -6.71
N PRO A 334 21.19 -9.85 -7.58
CA PRO A 334 21.97 -11.03 -7.21
C PRO A 334 22.91 -10.77 -6.00
N GLU A 335 23.10 -11.77 -5.16
CA GLU A 335 23.85 -11.64 -3.89
C GLU A 335 25.29 -11.14 -4.05
N VAL A 336 25.94 -11.45 -5.18
CA VAL A 336 27.28 -10.92 -5.51
C VAL A 336 27.27 -9.38 -5.55
N LEU A 337 26.15 -8.78 -5.86
CA LEU A 337 25.95 -7.32 -5.82
C LEU A 337 25.36 -6.88 -4.49
N SER A 338 24.20 -7.41 -4.08
CA SER A 338 23.46 -6.93 -2.92
C SER A 338 24.24 -7.11 -1.61
N ASN A 339 24.88 -8.27 -1.39
CA ASN A 339 25.66 -8.57 -0.19
C ASN A 339 27.17 -8.32 -0.39
N GLY A 340 27.62 -8.27 -1.66
CA GLY A 340 28.99 -8.15 -2.08
C GLY A 340 29.40 -6.73 -2.47
N LEU A 341 29.52 -6.47 -3.80
CA LEU A 341 30.10 -5.25 -4.35
C LEU A 341 29.36 -3.97 -3.99
N CYS A 342 28.03 -4.00 -3.87
CA CYS A 342 27.23 -2.82 -3.52
C CYS A 342 27.19 -2.60 -2.01
N SER A 343 27.16 -3.67 -1.20
CA SER A 343 27.08 -3.56 0.26
C SER A 343 28.29 -2.83 0.83
N LEU A 344 28.07 -1.79 1.63
CA LEU A 344 29.12 -0.97 2.23
C LEU A 344 29.81 -1.69 3.41
N ASN A 345 30.35 -2.88 3.11
CA ASN A 345 31.04 -3.74 4.06
C ASN A 345 32.25 -3.03 4.70
N PRO A 346 32.57 -3.36 5.97
CA PRO A 346 33.66 -2.69 6.69
C PRO A 346 35.04 -3.00 6.11
N GLN A 347 35.95 -2.02 6.15
CA GLN A 347 37.37 -2.12 5.82
C GLN A 347 37.67 -2.58 4.37
N VAL A 348 36.75 -2.37 3.45
CA VAL A 348 36.95 -2.60 2.02
C VAL A 348 36.53 -1.37 1.24
N ASP A 349 37.17 -1.16 0.08
CA ASP A 349 36.82 -0.07 -0.83
C ASP A 349 35.43 -0.33 -1.43
N ARG A 350 34.54 0.68 -1.36
CA ARG A 350 33.20 0.62 -1.99
C ARG A 350 32.91 1.91 -2.74
N LEU A 351 32.21 1.80 -3.86
CA LEU A 351 31.69 2.95 -4.61
C LEU A 351 30.43 3.46 -3.97
N CYS A 352 30.33 4.77 -3.82
CA CYS A 352 29.14 5.39 -3.24
C CYS A 352 28.76 6.69 -3.93
N MET A 353 27.48 7.01 -3.85
CA MET A 353 26.89 8.33 -4.09
C MET A 353 26.74 9.04 -2.75
N VAL A 354 27.32 10.21 -2.63
CA VAL A 354 27.34 10.96 -1.37
C VAL A 354 26.40 12.13 -1.45
N CYS A 355 25.53 12.25 -0.44
CA CYS A 355 24.79 13.46 -0.12
C CYS A 355 25.48 14.15 1.07
N GLU A 356 26.22 15.22 0.79
CA GLU A 356 26.87 16.03 1.81
C GLU A 356 25.98 17.24 2.13
N MET A 357 25.53 17.34 3.37
CA MET A 357 24.53 18.31 3.80
C MET A 357 25.05 19.24 4.90
N THR A 358 24.58 20.48 4.87
CA THR A 358 24.70 21.40 6.01
C THR A 358 23.36 21.47 6.73
N ILE A 359 23.33 21.06 7.99
CA ILE A 359 22.20 21.14 8.90
C ILE A 359 22.41 22.31 9.85
N SER A 360 21.42 23.20 9.95
CA SER A 360 21.49 24.34 10.88
C SER A 360 21.33 23.89 12.35
N ALA A 361 21.63 24.78 13.29
CA ALA A 361 21.39 24.54 14.71
C ALA A 361 19.90 24.36 15.09
N GLN A 362 18.97 24.67 14.15
CA GLN A 362 17.53 24.46 14.28
C GLN A 362 17.02 23.24 13.47
N GLY A 363 17.92 22.34 13.03
CA GLY A 363 17.55 21.13 12.29
C GLY A 363 17.06 21.36 10.85
N ARG A 364 17.40 22.50 10.21
CA ARG A 364 16.98 22.81 8.84
C ARG A 364 18.09 22.48 7.85
N LEU A 365 17.74 21.84 6.74
CA LEU A 365 18.63 21.63 5.61
C LEU A 365 18.94 22.96 4.94
N SER A 366 20.20 23.43 5.03
CA SER A 366 20.67 24.69 4.47
C SER A 366 21.22 24.51 3.05
N THR A 367 22.11 23.54 2.85
CA THR A 367 22.71 23.20 1.55
C THR A 367 22.91 21.70 1.43
N ALA A 368 22.88 21.19 0.20
CA ALA A 368 23.26 19.82 -0.12
C ALA A 368 24.11 19.78 -1.38
N LYS A 369 25.07 18.87 -1.42
CA LYS A 369 25.91 18.57 -2.58
C LYS A 369 25.88 17.07 -2.81
N PHE A 370 25.85 16.68 -4.09
CA PHE A 370 25.92 15.28 -4.51
C PHE A 370 27.21 15.08 -5.31
N TYR A 371 27.84 13.96 -5.11
CA TYR A 371 29.04 13.56 -5.87
C TYR A 371 29.30 12.05 -5.74
N GLU A 372 29.99 11.50 -6.71
CA GLU A 372 30.46 10.13 -6.71
C GLU A 372 31.74 10.01 -5.89
N ALA A 373 31.86 9.00 -5.01
CA ALA A 373 33.02 8.83 -4.13
C ALA A 373 33.43 7.35 -4.02
N VAL A 374 34.63 7.16 -3.47
CA VAL A 374 35.11 5.89 -2.94
C VAL A 374 35.22 6.03 -1.42
N MET A 375 34.67 5.08 -0.70
CA MET A 375 34.72 5.04 0.76
C MET A 375 35.21 3.68 1.27
N SER A 376 35.56 3.62 2.52
CA SER A 376 35.75 2.40 3.31
C SER A 376 35.01 2.59 4.63
N SER A 377 34.08 1.72 4.96
CA SER A 377 33.37 1.78 6.25
C SER A 377 34.34 1.42 7.39
N HIS A 378 34.43 2.26 8.40
CA HIS A 378 35.35 2.06 9.54
C HIS A 378 34.83 1.02 10.52
N ALA A 379 33.51 0.83 10.60
CA ALA A 379 32.90 -0.20 11.42
C ALA A 379 31.50 -0.56 10.92
N ARG A 380 31.15 -1.86 11.05
CA ARG A 380 29.78 -2.34 11.00
C ARG A 380 29.21 -2.31 12.41
N LEU A 381 28.34 -1.36 12.67
CA LEU A 381 27.63 -1.22 13.94
C LEU A 381 26.20 -1.75 13.80
N THR A 382 25.62 -2.09 14.95
CA THR A 382 24.18 -2.42 15.00
C THR A 382 23.45 -1.36 15.82
N TYR A 383 22.12 -1.23 15.61
CA TYR A 383 21.31 -0.29 16.38
C TYR A 383 21.49 -0.48 17.89
N ASN A 384 21.52 -1.72 18.36
CA ASN A 384 21.73 -2.03 19.78
C ASN A 384 23.11 -1.65 20.27
N LYS A 385 24.18 -1.94 19.52
CA LYS A 385 25.54 -1.54 19.88
C LYS A 385 25.67 -0.02 20.00
N VAL A 386 25.13 0.72 19.00
CA VAL A 386 25.15 2.19 19.04
C VAL A 386 24.38 2.70 20.25
N TRP A 387 23.19 2.13 20.53
CA TRP A 387 22.40 2.51 21.69
C TRP A 387 23.17 2.29 23.01
N HIS A 388 23.79 1.13 23.20
CA HIS A 388 24.59 0.84 24.40
C HIS A 388 25.82 1.76 24.53
N ILE A 389 26.50 2.08 23.42
CA ILE A 389 27.58 3.07 23.42
C ILE A 389 27.09 4.45 23.90
N LEU A 390 25.92 4.89 23.42
CA LEU A 390 25.33 6.17 23.83
C LEU A 390 24.85 6.18 25.27
N GLN A 391 24.45 5.01 25.82
CA GLN A 391 24.07 4.84 27.22
C GLN A 391 25.30 4.74 28.15
N GLY A 392 26.51 4.68 27.62
CA GLY A 392 27.73 4.71 28.42
C GLY A 392 28.38 3.35 28.68
N ASP A 393 28.01 2.30 27.94
CA ASP A 393 28.64 0.98 28.03
C ASP A 393 30.19 1.10 27.85
N GLN A 394 30.95 0.77 28.89
CA GLN A 394 32.39 1.02 28.89
C GLN A 394 33.14 0.09 27.94
N GLU A 395 32.76 -1.17 27.86
CA GLU A 395 33.43 -2.16 27.00
C GLU A 395 33.28 -1.79 25.51
N LEU A 396 32.06 -1.47 25.09
CA LEU A 396 31.80 -1.04 23.72
C LEU A 396 32.45 0.32 23.40
N ARG A 397 32.45 1.25 24.35
CA ARG A 397 33.11 2.55 24.19
C ARG A 397 34.64 2.44 24.08
N GLU A 398 35.26 1.50 24.80
CA GLU A 398 36.68 1.22 24.66
C GLU A 398 37.00 0.57 23.33
N HIS A 399 36.21 -0.44 22.94
CA HIS A 399 36.36 -1.15 21.65
C HIS A 399 36.23 -0.21 20.45
N TYR A 400 35.22 0.69 20.45
CA TYR A 400 34.95 1.64 19.39
C TYR A 400 35.44 3.06 19.69
N HIS A 401 36.43 3.22 20.59
CA HIS A 401 36.92 4.50 21.09
C HIS A 401 37.11 5.60 20.03
N PRO A 402 37.69 5.33 18.81
CA PRO A 402 37.86 6.36 17.80
C PRO A 402 36.53 6.89 17.21
N LEU A 403 35.44 6.12 17.31
CA LEU A 403 34.14 6.42 16.73
C LEU A 403 33.13 7.02 17.71
N VAL A 404 33.38 6.85 19.03
CA VAL A 404 32.43 7.26 20.08
C VAL A 404 32.00 8.72 19.96
N LYS A 405 32.97 9.62 19.78
CA LYS A 405 32.70 11.05 19.63
C LYS A 405 31.83 11.37 18.42
N HIS A 406 32.00 10.65 17.32
CA HIS A 406 31.20 10.83 16.12
C HIS A 406 29.77 10.32 16.30
N LEU A 407 29.60 9.24 17.04
CA LEU A 407 28.26 8.70 17.38
C LEU A 407 27.51 9.65 18.33
N GLU A 408 28.24 10.27 19.31
CA GLU A 408 27.65 11.28 20.18
C GLU A 408 27.23 12.55 19.42
N GLU A 409 28.04 13.00 18.44
CA GLU A 409 27.65 14.13 17.57
C GLU A 409 26.47 13.80 16.63
N LEU A 410 26.43 12.58 16.09
CA LEU A 410 25.26 12.10 15.33
C LEU A 410 23.99 12.12 16.20
N HIS A 411 24.08 11.64 17.44
CA HIS A 411 22.97 11.65 18.39
C HIS A 411 22.53 13.07 18.77
N ALA A 412 23.50 13.98 19.00
CA ALA A 412 23.22 15.39 19.28
C ALA A 412 22.51 16.06 18.09
N MET A 413 22.91 15.75 16.85
CA MET A 413 22.25 16.23 15.63
C MET A 413 20.84 15.64 15.51
N TYR A 414 20.67 14.33 15.74
CA TYR A 414 19.36 13.66 15.72
C TYR A 414 18.36 14.36 16.64
N LYS A 415 18.72 14.67 17.88
CA LYS A 415 17.81 15.38 18.81
C LYS A 415 17.30 16.71 18.27
N VAL A 416 18.12 17.40 17.50
CA VAL A 416 17.73 18.67 16.86
C VAL A 416 16.82 18.41 15.65
N LEU A 417 17.08 17.35 14.87
CA LEU A 417 16.25 16.95 13.74
C LEU A 417 14.86 16.47 14.19
N ASP A 418 14.82 15.65 15.24
CA ASP A 418 13.57 15.15 15.83
C ASP A 418 12.68 16.29 16.35
N LYS A 419 13.29 17.26 17.08
CA LYS A 419 12.60 18.49 17.48
C LYS A 419 12.06 19.27 16.26
N ALA A 420 12.85 19.41 15.21
CA ALA A 420 12.43 20.10 14.00
C ALA A 420 11.31 19.33 13.26
N ARG A 421 11.28 17.98 13.33
CA ARG A 421 10.20 17.13 12.84
C ARG A 421 8.90 17.41 13.59
N ALA A 422 8.94 17.46 14.91
CA ALA A 422 7.77 17.77 15.75
C ALA A 422 7.25 19.18 15.47
N GLU A 423 8.13 20.21 15.41
CA GLU A 423 7.78 21.60 15.10
C GLU A 423 7.12 21.73 13.71
N ARG A 424 7.58 20.94 12.71
CA ARG A 424 7.02 20.86 11.36
C ARG A 424 5.64 20.20 11.34
N GLY A 425 5.32 19.40 12.37
CA GLY A 425 4.10 18.60 12.47
C GLY A 425 4.19 17.27 11.72
N GLY A 426 5.39 16.68 11.64
CA GLY A 426 5.55 15.32 11.16
C GLY A 426 4.83 14.35 12.10
N ILE A 427 3.96 13.50 11.56
CA ILE A 427 3.16 12.57 12.35
C ILE A 427 4.06 11.38 12.72
N ALA A 428 4.20 11.12 14.01
CA ALA A 428 4.90 9.94 14.52
C ALA A 428 3.88 8.88 14.93
N PHE A 429 3.85 7.76 14.19
CA PHE A 429 3.12 6.57 14.59
C PHE A 429 4.09 5.60 15.25
N GLU A 430 3.85 5.27 16.50
CA GLU A 430 4.59 4.22 17.21
C GLU A 430 3.80 2.93 17.11
N THR A 431 4.13 2.10 16.10
CA THR A 431 3.56 0.76 15.95
C THR A 431 4.52 -0.26 16.52
N GLU A 432 4.02 -1.13 17.39
CA GLU A 432 4.76 -2.30 17.84
C GLU A 432 4.73 -3.36 16.73
N GLU A 433 5.91 -3.81 16.32
CA GLU A 433 6.08 -4.88 15.34
C GLU A 433 6.54 -6.15 16.06
N ALA A 434 5.99 -7.30 15.66
CA ALA A 434 6.41 -8.59 16.17
C ALA A 434 7.59 -9.14 15.38
N LYS A 435 8.66 -9.54 16.09
CA LYS A 435 9.77 -10.31 15.50
C LYS A 435 9.58 -11.79 15.83
N PHE A 436 9.57 -12.63 14.79
CA PHE A 436 9.51 -14.08 14.97
C PHE A 436 10.92 -14.63 15.17
N ILE A 437 11.12 -15.38 16.23
CA ILE A 437 12.34 -16.13 16.50
C ILE A 437 12.08 -17.58 16.09
N PHE A 438 12.97 -18.12 15.23
CA PHE A 438 12.82 -19.45 14.65
C PHE A 438 13.75 -20.44 15.32
N ASN A 439 13.25 -21.66 15.54
CA ASN A 439 14.06 -22.80 15.96
C ASN A 439 14.84 -23.42 14.76
N ALA A 440 15.61 -24.48 15.00
CA ALA A 440 16.40 -25.18 14.00
C ALA A 440 15.54 -25.77 12.85
N GLU A 441 14.30 -26.11 13.11
CA GLU A 441 13.32 -26.63 12.16
C GLU A 441 12.59 -25.52 11.38
N ARG A 442 12.97 -24.26 11.58
CA ARG A 442 12.34 -23.06 11.00
C ARG A 442 10.87 -22.87 11.38
N ARG A 443 10.44 -23.37 12.51
CA ARG A 443 9.15 -23.04 13.15
C ARG A 443 9.35 -21.89 14.12
N ILE A 444 8.32 -21.10 14.35
CA ILE A 444 8.37 -20.04 15.37
C ILE A 444 8.58 -20.71 16.74
N GLU A 445 9.66 -20.33 17.42
CA GLU A 445 9.94 -20.71 18.81
C GLU A 445 9.26 -19.74 19.77
N ARG A 446 9.37 -18.44 19.48
CA ARG A 446 8.75 -17.37 20.25
C ARG A 446 8.56 -16.09 19.42
N VAL A 447 7.67 -15.26 19.89
CA VAL A 447 7.39 -13.95 19.30
C VAL A 447 7.89 -12.87 20.27
N GLU A 448 8.68 -11.92 19.78
CA GLU A 448 9.22 -10.82 20.58
C GLU A 448 8.80 -9.48 20.00
N PRO A 449 8.50 -8.45 20.83
CA PRO A 449 8.27 -7.10 20.30
C PRO A 449 9.57 -6.51 19.77
N THR A 450 9.49 -5.82 18.64
CA THR A 450 10.62 -5.04 18.12
C THR A 450 10.71 -3.72 18.86
N VAL A 451 11.72 -3.57 19.70
CA VAL A 451 11.97 -2.32 20.46
C VAL A 451 12.79 -1.35 19.61
N ARG A 452 12.21 -0.22 19.24
CA ARG A 452 12.90 0.87 18.55
C ARG A 452 13.58 1.81 19.58
N ASN A 453 14.89 1.99 19.46
CA ASN A 453 15.67 2.93 20.27
C ASN A 453 16.12 4.15 19.46
N ASP A 454 16.79 5.12 20.13
CA ASP A 454 17.24 6.35 19.47
C ASP A 454 18.21 6.12 18.30
N ALA A 455 18.96 5.00 18.27
CA ALA A 455 19.83 4.70 17.14
C ALA A 455 19.04 4.40 15.85
N HIS A 456 17.87 3.76 15.94
CA HIS A 456 16.96 3.57 14.81
C HIS A 456 16.43 4.91 14.29
N LYS A 457 15.95 5.77 15.21
CA LYS A 457 15.41 7.09 14.90
C LYS A 457 16.46 8.03 14.33
N LEU A 458 17.72 7.92 14.81
CA LEU A 458 18.87 8.68 14.31
C LEU A 458 19.14 8.39 12.83
N ILE A 459 19.21 7.12 12.45
CA ILE A 459 19.43 6.72 11.05
C ILE A 459 18.23 7.13 10.21
N GLU A 460 17.00 6.92 10.68
CA GLU A 460 15.78 7.35 10.00
C GLU A 460 15.82 8.85 9.65
N GLU A 461 16.19 9.73 10.61
CA GLU A 461 16.26 11.17 10.35
C GLU A 461 17.39 11.53 9.37
N CYS A 462 18.55 10.87 9.43
CA CYS A 462 19.63 11.06 8.45
C CYS A 462 19.14 10.69 7.03
N MET A 463 18.43 9.56 6.91
CA MET A 463 17.89 9.10 5.62
C MET A 463 16.77 10.02 5.12
N ILE A 464 15.86 10.49 5.98
CA ILE A 464 14.84 11.47 5.60
C ILE A 464 15.48 12.75 5.05
N MET A 465 16.54 13.26 5.69
CA MET A 465 17.24 14.47 5.23
C MET A 465 17.91 14.26 3.88
N ALA A 466 18.55 13.11 3.63
CA ALA A 466 19.15 12.78 2.34
C ALA A 466 18.09 12.63 1.25
N ASN A 467 16.97 11.98 1.54
CA ASN A 467 15.83 11.82 0.65
C ASN A 467 15.20 13.18 0.25
N VAL A 468 15.04 14.10 1.20
CA VAL A 468 14.59 15.47 0.94
C VAL A 468 15.59 16.23 0.06
N ALA A 469 16.89 16.09 0.35
CA ALA A 469 17.95 16.73 -0.43
C ALA A 469 17.95 16.24 -1.89
N ALA A 470 17.80 14.92 -2.11
CA ALA A 470 17.78 14.31 -3.42
C ALA A 470 16.55 14.75 -4.24
N ALA A 471 15.36 14.73 -3.62
CA ALA A 471 14.14 15.21 -4.26
C ALA A 471 14.26 16.67 -4.71
N ARG A 472 14.72 17.56 -3.82
CA ARG A 472 14.95 18.98 -4.15
C ARG A 472 16.02 19.20 -5.23
N PHE A 473 17.00 18.32 -5.30
CA PHE A 473 18.07 18.40 -6.30
C PHE A 473 17.54 18.22 -7.71
N VAL A 474 16.71 17.18 -7.94
CA VAL A 474 16.11 16.90 -9.24
C VAL A 474 14.98 17.88 -9.57
N GLU A 475 14.16 18.25 -8.59
CA GLU A 475 13.07 19.23 -8.74
C GLU A 475 13.60 20.59 -9.22
N LYS A 476 14.65 21.09 -8.60
CA LYS A 476 15.29 22.38 -8.97
C LYS A 476 15.81 22.38 -10.42
N ARG A 477 16.15 21.23 -10.96
CA ARG A 477 16.70 21.06 -12.32
C ARG A 477 15.66 20.65 -13.35
N ASN A 478 14.39 20.48 -12.93
CA ASN A 478 13.30 19.95 -13.73
C ASN A 478 13.67 18.61 -14.40
N GLU A 479 14.43 17.75 -13.69
CA GLU A 479 14.76 16.43 -14.16
C GLU A 479 13.64 15.46 -13.81
N PRO A 480 13.07 14.73 -14.77
CA PRO A 480 12.06 13.70 -14.49
C PRO A 480 12.59 12.63 -13.54
N ALA A 481 11.93 12.45 -12.42
CA ALA A 481 12.30 11.48 -11.39
C ALA A 481 11.06 11.06 -10.59
N LEU A 482 11.17 9.98 -9.83
CA LEU A 482 10.10 9.54 -8.93
C LEU A 482 10.19 10.23 -7.58
N TYR A 483 9.07 10.80 -7.17
CA TYR A 483 8.83 11.25 -5.80
C TYR A 483 8.07 10.19 -5.02
N ARG A 484 8.27 10.15 -3.71
CA ARG A 484 7.43 9.40 -2.78
C ARG A 484 6.32 10.31 -2.31
N VAL A 485 5.16 10.17 -2.91
CA VAL A 485 4.01 11.03 -2.69
C VAL A 485 3.08 10.41 -1.65
N HIS A 486 2.69 11.19 -0.67
CA HIS A 486 1.65 10.83 0.29
C HIS A 486 0.59 11.92 0.32
N ASP A 487 -0.50 11.69 -0.39
CA ASP A 487 -1.61 12.63 -0.47
C ASP A 487 -2.32 12.79 0.89
N ARG A 488 -2.97 13.94 1.07
CA ARG A 488 -3.85 14.13 2.22
C ARG A 488 -5.02 13.13 2.23
N PRO A 489 -5.58 12.81 3.41
CA PRO A 489 -6.80 12.01 3.53
C PRO A 489 -7.96 12.58 2.70
N SER A 490 -8.84 11.71 2.23
CA SER A 490 -10.06 12.15 1.52
C SER A 490 -11.04 12.83 2.47
N ASP A 491 -11.89 13.71 1.95
CA ASP A 491 -12.88 14.43 2.74
C ASP A 491 -13.88 13.47 3.44
N ASP A 492 -14.15 12.32 2.81
CA ASP A 492 -15.00 11.26 3.36
C ASP A 492 -14.33 10.57 4.57
N HIS A 493 -13.02 10.23 4.46
CA HIS A 493 -12.25 9.66 5.57
C HIS A 493 -12.10 10.64 6.74
N ILE A 494 -11.89 11.93 6.46
CA ILE A 494 -11.83 12.97 7.49
C ILE A 494 -13.18 13.09 8.21
N SER A 495 -14.28 13.04 7.48
CA SER A 495 -15.63 13.14 8.05
C SER A 495 -15.97 11.94 8.93
N ALA A 496 -15.60 10.72 8.47
CA ALA A 496 -15.78 9.50 9.26
C ALA A 496 -14.94 9.52 10.54
N LEU A 497 -13.66 9.90 10.43
CA LEU A 497 -12.77 10.03 11.59
C LEU A 497 -13.32 11.02 12.62
N ARG A 498 -13.78 12.21 12.19
CA ARG A 498 -14.35 13.22 13.08
C ARG A 498 -15.60 12.73 13.81
N SER A 499 -16.45 11.97 13.13
CA SER A 499 -17.64 11.40 13.77
C SER A 499 -17.25 10.51 14.94
N VAL A 500 -16.23 9.68 14.79
CA VAL A 500 -15.74 8.80 15.87
C VAL A 500 -15.05 9.61 16.97
N LEU A 501 -14.16 10.55 16.63
CA LEU A 501 -13.47 11.41 17.60
C LEU A 501 -14.46 12.20 18.45
N SER A 502 -15.55 12.70 17.86
CA SER A 502 -16.61 13.43 18.56
C SER A 502 -17.31 12.59 19.64
N GLU A 503 -17.53 11.29 19.40
CA GLU A 503 -18.08 10.37 20.42
C GLU A 503 -17.13 10.14 21.60
N LEU A 504 -15.80 10.25 21.34
CA LEU A 504 -14.75 10.12 22.35
C LEU A 504 -14.41 11.46 23.05
N GLY A 505 -15.13 12.54 22.69
CA GLY A 505 -14.89 13.87 23.22
C GLY A 505 -13.63 14.54 22.69
N LEU A 506 -13.10 14.07 21.54
CA LEU A 506 -11.90 14.57 20.88
C LEU A 506 -12.24 15.39 19.63
N THR A 507 -11.35 16.27 19.23
CA THR A 507 -11.56 17.14 18.06
C THR A 507 -10.31 17.20 17.19
N LEU A 508 -10.44 16.84 15.91
CA LEU A 508 -9.38 17.06 14.92
C LEU A 508 -9.47 18.52 14.41
N GLY A 509 -8.41 19.29 14.65
CA GLY A 509 -8.25 20.67 14.16
C GLY A 509 -8.29 20.83 12.64
N GLY A 510 -7.97 22.05 12.17
CA GLY A 510 -7.74 22.32 10.73
C GLY A 510 -8.99 22.43 9.85
N GLY A 511 -10.22 22.49 10.42
CA GLY A 511 -11.45 22.64 9.63
C GLY A 511 -11.59 21.58 8.53
N ASN A 512 -12.12 21.92 7.35
CA ASN A 512 -12.33 20.95 6.26
C ASN A 512 -11.04 20.43 5.58
N LYS A 513 -9.89 20.99 5.92
CA LYS A 513 -8.59 20.59 5.34
C LYS A 513 -7.52 20.51 6.42
N PRO A 514 -7.61 19.53 7.34
CA PRO A 514 -6.61 19.36 8.37
C PRO A 514 -5.22 19.18 7.76
N GLN A 515 -4.24 19.78 8.41
CA GLN A 515 -2.83 19.69 8.05
C GLN A 515 -2.15 18.59 8.87
N PRO A 516 -0.96 18.11 8.51
CA PRO A 516 -0.22 17.12 9.30
C PRO A 516 -0.08 17.51 10.77
N LYS A 517 0.14 18.81 11.03
CA LYS A 517 0.28 19.36 12.38
C LYS A 517 -0.99 19.16 13.23
N ASP A 518 -2.19 19.20 12.63
CA ASP A 518 -3.44 18.98 13.36
C ASP A 518 -3.54 17.52 13.84
N TYR A 519 -3.01 16.59 13.06
CA TYR A 519 -2.89 15.18 13.44
C TYR A 519 -1.82 14.97 14.52
N ALA A 520 -0.66 15.63 14.41
CA ALA A 520 0.40 15.54 15.39
C ALA A 520 -0.07 16.05 16.76
N VAL A 521 -0.76 17.20 16.81
CA VAL A 521 -1.33 17.75 18.05
C VAL A 521 -2.34 16.77 18.67
N LEU A 522 -3.21 16.15 17.85
CA LEU A 522 -4.14 15.15 18.35
C LEU A 522 -3.42 13.90 18.88
N MET A 523 -2.35 13.45 18.21
CA MET A 523 -1.54 12.33 18.69
C MET A 523 -0.90 12.62 20.05
N ASP A 524 -0.35 13.82 20.23
CA ASP A 524 0.21 14.26 21.51
C ASP A 524 -0.88 14.32 22.61
N GLU A 525 -2.07 14.83 22.29
CA GLU A 525 -3.21 14.90 23.22
C GLU A 525 -3.67 13.52 23.71
N VAL A 526 -3.57 12.50 22.84
CA VAL A 526 -4.06 11.15 23.16
C VAL A 526 -2.96 10.21 23.69
N SER A 527 -1.70 10.61 23.70
CA SER A 527 -0.55 9.76 24.03
C SER A 527 -0.61 9.08 25.40
N GLU A 528 -1.16 9.77 26.41
CA GLU A 528 -1.30 9.24 27.78
C GLU A 528 -2.65 8.54 28.04
N ARG A 529 -3.51 8.44 27.03
CA ARG A 529 -4.83 7.81 27.20
C ARG A 529 -4.73 6.28 27.15
N PRO A 530 -5.57 5.57 27.93
CA PRO A 530 -5.61 4.10 27.85
C PRO A 530 -6.00 3.54 26.46
N ASP A 531 -6.64 4.37 25.62
CA ASP A 531 -7.12 4.03 24.28
C ASP A 531 -6.26 4.64 23.17
N HIS A 532 -4.99 5.05 23.49
CA HIS A 532 -4.10 5.72 22.53
C HIS A 532 -3.78 4.86 21.27
N GLU A 533 -3.50 3.56 21.43
CA GLU A 533 -3.20 2.65 20.33
C GLU A 533 -4.39 2.52 19.36
N MET A 534 -5.60 2.46 19.91
CA MET A 534 -6.82 2.47 19.13
C MET A 534 -6.92 3.75 18.28
N LEU A 535 -6.74 4.90 18.91
CA LEU A 535 -6.82 6.20 18.25
C LEU A 535 -5.75 6.35 17.18
N GLN A 536 -4.53 5.92 17.49
CA GLN A 536 -3.42 5.87 16.53
C GLN A 536 -3.77 5.00 15.30
N THR A 537 -4.33 3.80 15.51
CA THR A 537 -4.76 2.92 14.43
C THR A 537 -5.86 3.55 13.58
N MET A 538 -6.82 4.25 14.19
CA MET A 538 -7.89 4.94 13.47
C MET A 538 -7.38 6.12 12.66
N LEU A 539 -6.45 6.89 13.21
CA LEU A 539 -5.77 7.99 12.50
C LEU A 539 -5.00 7.45 11.29
N LEU A 540 -4.24 6.37 11.47
CA LEU A 540 -3.50 5.72 10.39
C LEU A 540 -4.44 5.20 9.29
N ARG A 541 -5.54 4.53 9.64
CA ARG A 541 -6.54 4.03 8.67
C ARG A 541 -7.27 5.15 7.91
N SER A 542 -7.31 6.36 8.44
CA SER A 542 -7.90 7.51 7.74
C SER A 542 -7.00 8.05 6.63
N MET A 543 -5.71 7.73 6.65
CA MET A 543 -4.72 8.22 5.69
C MET A 543 -4.73 7.42 4.39
N LYS A 544 -4.24 8.04 3.32
CA LYS A 544 -3.96 7.36 2.07
C LYS A 544 -2.63 6.60 2.17
N GLN A 545 -2.46 5.62 1.30
CA GLN A 545 -1.16 4.96 1.13
C GLN A 545 -0.24 5.84 0.29
N ALA A 546 1.05 5.88 0.62
CA ALA A 546 2.05 6.55 -0.18
C ALA A 546 2.32 5.78 -1.49
N ILE A 547 2.61 6.50 -2.57
CA ILE A 547 2.89 5.96 -3.89
C ILE A 547 4.14 6.59 -4.50
N TYR A 548 4.65 6.00 -5.58
CA TYR A 548 5.66 6.63 -6.43
C TYR A 548 5.00 7.34 -7.60
N ASP A 549 5.33 8.61 -7.80
CA ASP A 549 4.74 9.46 -8.84
C ASP A 549 5.79 10.47 -9.35
N PRO A 550 5.88 10.73 -10.67
CA PRO A 550 6.77 11.77 -11.17
C PRO A 550 6.28 13.20 -10.89
N GLU A 551 5.01 13.38 -10.50
CA GLU A 551 4.47 14.65 -10.06
C GLU A 551 4.65 14.83 -8.55
N ASN A 552 5.43 15.82 -8.12
CA ASN A 552 5.60 16.12 -6.70
C ASN A 552 4.33 16.75 -6.11
N ARG A 553 3.65 16.01 -5.24
CA ARG A 553 2.51 16.51 -4.44
C ARG A 553 2.82 16.59 -2.94
N GLY A 554 4.09 16.37 -2.58
CA GLY A 554 4.55 16.34 -1.19
C GLY A 554 4.25 15.03 -0.45
N HIS A 555 4.63 15.00 0.82
CA HIS A 555 4.42 13.84 1.69
C HIS A 555 3.70 14.24 2.96
N PHE A 556 2.38 14.00 3.01
CA PHE A 556 1.51 14.45 4.11
C PHE A 556 1.98 13.94 5.48
N GLY A 557 2.19 12.63 5.67
CA GLY A 557 2.56 12.06 6.97
C GLY A 557 3.88 12.61 7.53
N LEU A 558 4.86 12.93 6.67
CA LEU A 558 6.14 13.52 7.07
C LEU A 558 6.10 15.06 7.13
N ALA A 559 4.99 15.69 6.73
CA ALA A 559 4.87 17.14 6.60
C ALA A 559 5.98 17.76 5.73
N LEU A 560 6.31 17.13 4.60
CA LEU A 560 7.36 17.53 3.67
C LEU A 560 6.78 17.96 2.34
N ALA A 561 7.28 19.07 1.80
CA ALA A 561 6.86 19.61 0.50
C ALA A 561 7.45 18.83 -0.69
N SER A 562 8.60 18.16 -0.51
CA SER A 562 9.26 17.36 -1.54
C SER A 562 9.98 16.19 -0.85
N TYR A 563 9.73 14.97 -1.32
CA TYR A 563 10.32 13.76 -0.76
C TYR A 563 10.48 12.70 -1.85
N GLY A 564 11.64 12.05 -1.90
CA GLY A 564 11.92 10.97 -2.83
C GLY A 564 12.74 9.90 -2.13
N HIS A 565 12.76 8.70 -2.62
CA HIS A 565 13.59 7.63 -2.08
C HIS A 565 14.95 7.60 -2.79
N PHE A 566 16.04 7.78 -2.03
CA PHE A 566 17.42 7.85 -2.50
C PHE A 566 18.33 6.86 -1.78
N THR A 567 17.96 6.47 -0.56
CA THR A 567 18.89 5.88 0.42
C THR A 567 18.98 4.36 0.41
N SER A 568 18.23 3.66 -0.46
CA SER A 568 18.24 2.18 -0.49
C SER A 568 18.19 1.59 -1.92
N PRO A 569 19.17 1.87 -2.80
CA PRO A 569 19.18 1.41 -4.19
C PRO A 569 19.47 -0.09 -4.35
N ILE A 570 19.99 -0.78 -3.34
CA ILE A 570 20.20 -2.25 -3.36
C ILE A 570 18.84 -2.96 -3.37
N ARG A 571 17.87 -2.41 -2.63
CA ARG A 571 16.58 -3.07 -2.38
C ARG A 571 15.35 -2.34 -2.92
N ARG A 572 15.49 -1.15 -3.52
CA ARG A 572 14.38 -0.40 -4.13
C ARG A 572 14.79 0.19 -5.48
N TYR A 573 14.09 -0.19 -6.54
CA TYR A 573 14.36 0.31 -7.89
C TYR A 573 14.11 1.83 -8.07
N PRO A 574 13.12 2.48 -7.42
CA PRO A 574 12.97 3.93 -7.45
C PRO A 574 14.20 4.69 -6.98
N ASP A 575 14.90 4.19 -5.96
CA ASP A 575 16.16 4.79 -5.46
C ASP A 575 17.27 4.69 -6.52
N LEU A 576 17.40 3.53 -7.16
CA LEU A 576 18.32 3.34 -8.27
C LEU A 576 18.02 4.30 -9.44
N ALA A 577 16.75 4.48 -9.78
CA ALA A 577 16.32 5.42 -10.81
C ALA A 577 16.68 6.87 -10.44
N LEU A 578 16.48 7.26 -9.17
CA LEU A 578 16.83 8.59 -8.67
C LEU A 578 18.35 8.83 -8.67
N HIS A 579 19.17 7.81 -8.32
CA HIS A 579 20.63 7.88 -8.46
C HIS A 579 21.06 8.17 -9.89
N ARG A 580 20.45 7.51 -10.86
CA ARG A 580 20.71 7.70 -12.29
C ARG A 580 20.37 9.11 -12.76
N ALA A 581 19.23 9.66 -12.32
CA ALA A 581 18.84 11.03 -12.62
C ALA A 581 19.81 12.06 -12.03
N ILE A 582 20.24 11.85 -10.76
CA ILE A 582 21.24 12.72 -10.11
C ILE A 582 22.58 12.68 -10.86
N LYS A 583 23.11 11.50 -11.19
CA LYS A 583 24.36 11.35 -11.95
C LYS A 583 24.29 12.00 -13.31
N TYR A 584 23.17 11.87 -14.01
CA TYR A 584 22.97 12.52 -15.29
C TYR A 584 23.07 14.04 -15.17
N GLN A 585 22.42 14.62 -14.15
CA GLN A 585 22.48 16.06 -13.91
C GLN A 585 23.88 16.54 -13.45
N LEU A 586 24.60 15.75 -12.68
CA LEU A 586 25.99 16.05 -12.31
C LEU A 586 26.91 16.10 -13.54
N ALA A 587 26.78 15.14 -14.46
CA ALA A 587 27.53 15.10 -15.70
C ALA A 587 27.17 16.30 -16.61
N LYS A 588 25.91 16.67 -16.67
CA LYS A 588 25.42 17.83 -17.43
C LYS A 588 25.99 19.16 -16.92
N GLU A 589 26.17 19.32 -15.61
CA GLU A 589 26.86 20.50 -15.02
C GLU A 589 28.32 20.62 -15.45
N HIS A 590 28.96 19.52 -15.81
CA HIS A 590 30.34 19.47 -16.31
C HIS A 590 30.45 19.50 -17.84
N GLY A 591 29.34 19.74 -18.56
CA GLY A 591 29.31 19.85 -20.02
C GLY A 591 29.15 18.52 -20.76
N GLU A 592 28.88 17.45 -20.03
CA GLU A 592 28.52 16.11 -20.51
C GLU A 592 27.08 15.77 -20.00
N PRO A 593 26.37 14.79 -20.53
CA PRO A 593 26.60 13.95 -21.70
C PRO A 593 25.93 14.55 -22.96
N LYS A 594 26.38 14.09 -24.16
CA LYS A 594 25.69 14.35 -25.42
C LYS A 594 24.47 13.42 -25.64
N GLU A 595 24.37 12.36 -24.85
CA GLU A 595 23.37 11.30 -24.92
C GLU A 595 22.57 11.20 -23.61
N ARG A 596 21.54 10.36 -23.58
CA ARG A 596 20.70 10.11 -22.41
C ARG A 596 21.38 9.36 -21.26
N TRP A 597 22.65 9.00 -21.38
CA TRP A 597 23.38 8.18 -20.41
C TRP A 597 24.80 8.73 -20.14
N THR A 598 25.37 8.32 -18.99
CA THR A 598 26.75 8.62 -18.62
C THR A 598 27.56 7.35 -18.42
N PRO A 599 28.90 7.39 -18.60
CA PRO A 599 29.78 6.24 -18.36
C PRO A 599 29.70 5.68 -16.94
N THR A 600 29.26 6.45 -15.95
CA THR A 600 29.15 6.03 -14.55
C THR A 600 27.76 5.55 -14.15
N GLY A 601 26.82 5.47 -15.10
CA GLY A 601 25.47 4.92 -14.88
C GLY A 601 24.38 5.96 -14.67
N GLY A 602 24.63 7.24 -15.02
CA GLY A 602 23.58 8.26 -15.09
C GLY A 602 22.65 7.99 -16.27
N TRP A 603 21.38 8.35 -16.13
CA TRP A 603 20.37 8.15 -17.16
C TRP A 603 19.30 9.24 -17.07
N HIS A 604 18.94 9.80 -18.22
CA HIS A 604 17.79 10.70 -18.38
C HIS A 604 16.57 9.91 -18.83
N SER A 605 15.49 10.01 -18.08
CA SER A 605 14.20 9.39 -18.42
C SER A 605 13.19 10.46 -18.85
N GLU A 606 12.27 10.10 -19.74
CA GLU A 606 11.13 10.92 -20.05
C GLU A 606 10.07 10.84 -18.94
N PHE A 607 9.21 11.86 -18.86
CA PHE A 607 8.15 11.92 -17.86
C PHE A 607 7.21 10.70 -17.93
N GLU A 608 6.85 10.26 -19.13
CA GLU A 608 5.99 9.10 -19.37
C GLU A 608 6.65 7.78 -18.93
N GLU A 609 7.97 7.64 -19.12
CA GLU A 609 8.75 6.49 -18.62
C GLU A 609 8.71 6.46 -17.10
N MET A 610 8.78 7.61 -16.43
CA MET A 610 8.68 7.72 -14.97
C MET A 610 7.29 7.44 -14.46
N LEU A 611 6.23 7.85 -15.18
CA LEU A 611 4.86 7.55 -14.81
C LEU A 611 4.62 6.04 -14.77
N GLN A 612 4.98 5.34 -15.84
CA GLN A 612 4.86 3.87 -15.92
C GLN A 612 5.73 3.16 -14.87
N LEU A 613 6.92 3.68 -14.60
CA LEU A 613 7.79 3.15 -13.56
C LEU A 613 7.21 3.35 -12.16
N GLY A 614 6.61 4.50 -11.89
CA GLY A 614 5.96 4.82 -10.60
C GLY A 614 4.78 3.90 -10.31
N GLU A 615 3.92 3.66 -11.29
CA GLU A 615 2.81 2.71 -11.20
C GLU A 615 3.33 1.28 -10.94
N HIS A 616 4.34 0.85 -11.70
CA HIS A 616 4.96 -0.46 -11.55
C HIS A 616 5.58 -0.64 -10.16
N CYS A 617 6.40 0.29 -9.69
CA CYS A 617 7.06 0.19 -8.38
C CYS A 617 6.06 0.25 -7.22
N SER A 618 4.99 1.05 -7.34
CA SER A 618 3.92 1.07 -6.35
C SER A 618 3.13 -0.26 -6.33
N MET A 619 2.97 -0.92 -7.48
CA MET A 619 2.35 -2.24 -7.58
C MET A 619 3.25 -3.31 -6.96
N THR A 620 4.57 -3.33 -7.27
CA THR A 620 5.50 -4.33 -6.73
C THR A 620 5.66 -4.21 -5.22
N GLU A 621 5.66 -3.00 -4.66
CA GLU A 621 5.66 -2.76 -3.22
C GLU A 621 4.43 -3.38 -2.54
N ARG A 622 3.22 -3.08 -3.03
CA ARG A 622 1.98 -3.68 -2.49
C ARG A 622 1.94 -5.20 -2.62
N ARG A 623 2.45 -5.73 -3.74
CA ARG A 623 2.58 -7.16 -3.98
C ARG A 623 3.50 -7.82 -2.94
N ALA A 624 4.63 -7.21 -2.64
CA ALA A 624 5.57 -7.66 -1.63
C ALA A 624 4.94 -7.65 -0.22
N ASP A 625 4.26 -6.56 0.15
CA ASP A 625 3.57 -6.43 1.44
C ASP A 625 2.47 -7.51 1.60
N GLU A 626 1.67 -7.76 0.56
CA GLU A 626 0.61 -8.78 0.60
C GLU A 626 1.19 -10.19 0.72
N ALA A 627 2.24 -10.50 -0.03
CA ALA A 627 2.92 -11.79 0.03
C ALA A 627 3.55 -12.04 1.42
N THR A 628 4.26 -11.05 1.95
CA THR A 628 4.89 -11.15 3.28
C THR A 628 3.84 -11.34 4.38
N ARG A 629 2.72 -10.61 4.31
CA ARG A 629 1.60 -10.77 5.23
C ARG A 629 1.00 -12.17 5.17
N ASN A 630 0.78 -12.71 3.97
CA ASN A 630 0.22 -14.05 3.81
C ASN A 630 1.09 -15.13 4.45
N VAL A 631 2.42 -15.00 4.36
CA VAL A 631 3.35 -15.93 5.02
C VAL A 631 3.36 -15.73 6.53
N ALA A 632 3.35 -14.47 6.98
CA ALA A 632 3.28 -14.16 8.42
C ALA A 632 1.99 -14.70 9.05
N ASP A 633 0.84 -14.56 8.38
CA ASP A 633 -0.45 -15.07 8.87
C ASP A 633 -0.46 -16.61 8.91
N TRP A 634 0.15 -17.26 7.90
CA TRP A 634 0.33 -18.71 7.93
C TRP A 634 1.22 -19.15 9.11
N LEU A 635 2.35 -18.49 9.34
CA LEU A 635 3.27 -18.78 10.45
C LEU A 635 2.60 -18.59 11.82
N LYS A 636 1.79 -17.51 11.97
CA LYS A 636 1.00 -17.28 13.18
C LYS A 636 0.00 -18.39 13.43
N CYS A 637 -0.67 -18.89 12.38
CA CYS A 637 -1.57 -20.03 12.50
C CYS A 637 -0.81 -21.31 12.88
N ASP A 638 0.33 -21.60 12.23
CA ASP A 638 1.17 -22.77 12.56
C ASP A 638 1.61 -22.76 14.04
N PHE A 639 2.03 -21.60 14.55
CA PHE A 639 2.39 -21.41 15.94
C PHE A 639 1.20 -21.61 16.88
N MET A 640 0.04 -21.03 16.57
CA MET A 640 -1.14 -21.08 17.41
C MET A 640 -1.85 -22.45 17.44
N GLN A 641 -1.52 -23.37 16.52
CA GLN A 641 -2.04 -24.75 16.58
C GLN A 641 -1.64 -25.46 17.88
N ASP A 642 -0.42 -25.21 18.35
CA ASP A 642 0.11 -25.84 19.57
C ASP A 642 -0.51 -25.23 20.85
N HIS A 643 -1.22 -24.07 20.73
CA HIS A 643 -1.83 -23.32 21.83
C HIS A 643 -3.38 -23.41 21.88
N VAL A 644 -3.98 -24.34 21.10
CA VAL A 644 -5.45 -24.53 21.13
C VAL A 644 -5.91 -24.99 22.52
N GLY A 645 -6.90 -24.29 23.07
CA GLY A 645 -7.45 -24.48 24.41
C GLY A 645 -6.81 -23.62 25.51
N GLU A 646 -5.71 -22.92 25.23
CA GLU A 646 -5.07 -21.99 26.17
C GLU A 646 -5.79 -20.64 26.25
N VAL A 647 -5.64 -19.96 27.40
CA VAL A 647 -6.26 -18.66 27.66
C VAL A 647 -5.21 -17.56 27.64
N PHE A 648 -5.50 -16.48 26.89
CA PHE A 648 -4.65 -15.31 26.76
C PHE A 648 -5.42 -14.04 27.06
N SER A 649 -4.68 -13.01 27.51
CA SER A 649 -5.17 -11.65 27.57
C SER A 649 -4.94 -10.94 26.23
N GLY A 650 -5.86 -10.07 25.81
CA GLY A 650 -5.74 -9.32 24.59
C GLY A 650 -6.59 -8.06 24.56
N ILE A 651 -6.41 -7.28 23.53
CA ILE A 651 -7.11 -6.01 23.27
C ILE A 651 -7.95 -6.17 21.99
N ILE A 652 -9.17 -5.67 22.01
CA ILE A 652 -10.03 -5.63 20.81
C ILE A 652 -9.41 -4.68 19.80
N SER A 653 -8.85 -5.24 18.71
CA SER A 653 -8.13 -4.52 17.65
C SER A 653 -9.03 -4.08 16.48
N SER A 654 -10.23 -4.67 16.34
CA SER A 654 -11.23 -4.29 15.34
C SER A 654 -12.61 -4.81 15.70
N VAL A 655 -13.65 -4.06 15.35
CA VAL A 655 -15.06 -4.47 15.57
C VAL A 655 -15.80 -4.45 14.24
N THR A 656 -16.57 -5.49 13.97
CA THR A 656 -17.34 -5.69 12.74
C THR A 656 -18.77 -6.13 13.05
N GLY A 657 -19.64 -6.20 12.05
CA GLY A 657 -21.01 -6.71 12.23
C GLY A 657 -21.12 -8.20 12.53
N PHE A 658 -20.08 -8.98 12.27
CA PHE A 658 -20.04 -10.44 12.51
C PHE A 658 -19.20 -10.84 13.74
N GLY A 659 -18.58 -9.87 14.44
CA GLY A 659 -17.75 -10.13 15.61
C GLY A 659 -16.68 -9.08 15.82
N PHE A 660 -15.71 -9.37 16.65
CA PHE A 660 -14.56 -8.52 16.89
C PHE A 660 -13.26 -9.31 16.85
N PHE A 661 -12.19 -8.65 16.41
CA PHE A 661 -10.84 -9.20 16.44
C PHE A 661 -10.16 -8.80 17.74
N VAL A 662 -9.40 -9.75 18.31
CA VAL A 662 -8.60 -9.54 19.52
C VAL A 662 -7.14 -9.75 19.16
N ARG A 663 -6.29 -8.79 19.50
CA ARG A 663 -4.84 -8.93 19.47
C ARG A 663 -4.35 -9.38 20.82
N LEU A 664 -3.60 -10.47 20.84
CA LEU A 664 -2.96 -11.00 22.05
C LEU A 664 -1.82 -10.08 22.50
N ASN A 665 -1.75 -9.76 23.80
CA ASN A 665 -0.78 -8.77 24.30
C ASN A 665 0.68 -9.23 24.13
N ASP A 666 0.97 -10.50 24.41
CA ASP A 666 2.35 -11.01 24.43
C ASP A 666 2.80 -11.57 23.07
N LEU A 667 1.87 -11.91 22.20
CA LEU A 667 2.15 -12.62 20.94
C LEU A 667 1.88 -11.77 19.70
N PHE A 668 1.20 -10.63 19.82
CA PHE A 668 0.82 -9.75 18.70
C PHE A 668 0.06 -10.48 17.57
N ILE A 669 -0.68 -11.54 17.94
CA ILE A 669 -1.47 -12.36 17.03
C ILE A 669 -2.93 -11.97 17.16
N ASP A 670 -3.58 -11.72 15.99
CA ASP A 670 -4.99 -11.37 15.93
C ASP A 670 -5.84 -12.63 15.68
N GLY A 671 -6.97 -12.76 16.38
CA GLY A 671 -7.97 -13.81 16.16
C GLY A 671 -9.39 -13.27 16.29
N LEU A 672 -10.36 -13.98 15.74
CA LEU A 672 -11.76 -13.57 15.65
C LEU A 672 -12.59 -14.15 16.81
N VAL A 673 -13.26 -13.31 17.57
CA VAL A 673 -14.40 -13.70 18.39
C VAL A 673 -15.66 -13.45 17.57
N HIS A 674 -16.28 -14.52 17.06
CA HIS A 674 -17.49 -14.39 16.24
C HIS A 674 -18.71 -14.06 17.10
N VAL A 675 -19.62 -13.23 16.60
CA VAL A 675 -20.82 -12.78 17.34
C VAL A 675 -21.69 -13.94 17.81
N SER A 676 -21.71 -15.07 17.12
CA SER A 676 -22.47 -16.26 17.50
C SER A 676 -21.89 -17.02 18.70
N THR A 677 -20.65 -16.76 19.10
CA THR A 677 -19.99 -17.36 20.28
C THR A 677 -20.11 -16.47 21.52
N LEU A 678 -20.65 -15.26 21.37
CA LEU A 678 -20.99 -14.39 22.48
C LEU A 678 -22.30 -14.86 23.12
N ASP A 679 -22.38 -14.77 24.45
CA ASP A 679 -23.54 -15.24 25.23
C ASP A 679 -24.87 -14.72 24.68
N ASN A 680 -25.89 -15.51 24.80
CA ASN A 680 -27.32 -15.47 24.43
C ASN A 680 -27.98 -14.07 24.26
N ASP A 681 -27.32 -13.14 23.55
CA ASP A 681 -27.87 -11.83 23.21
C ASP A 681 -27.74 -11.57 21.71
N TYR A 682 -28.56 -10.67 21.21
CA TYR A 682 -28.46 -10.16 19.86
C TYR A 682 -27.62 -8.90 19.86
N TYR A 683 -26.52 -8.88 19.10
CA TYR A 683 -25.58 -7.76 19.08
C TYR A 683 -25.77 -6.91 17.83
N ARG A 684 -26.05 -5.63 18.05
CA ARG A 684 -26.13 -4.63 17.00
C ARG A 684 -24.77 -3.93 16.82
N TYR A 685 -24.30 -3.90 15.60
CA TYR A 685 -23.07 -3.18 15.24
C TYR A 685 -23.34 -1.68 15.09
N ASP A 686 -22.61 -0.87 15.82
CA ASP A 686 -22.56 0.58 15.69
C ASP A 686 -21.29 0.96 14.94
N ASN A 687 -21.45 1.26 13.65
CA ASN A 687 -20.32 1.59 12.75
C ASN A 687 -19.61 2.90 13.12
N ILE A 688 -20.35 3.87 13.71
CA ILE A 688 -19.76 5.15 14.14
C ILE A 688 -18.96 4.94 15.41
N GLY A 689 -19.54 4.32 16.42
CA GLY A 689 -18.88 4.03 17.71
C GLY A 689 -17.91 2.86 17.66
N GLN A 690 -17.72 2.17 16.50
CA GLN A 690 -16.88 0.99 16.35
C GLN A 690 -17.07 -0.01 17.49
N ARG A 691 -18.35 -0.41 17.73
CA ARG A 691 -18.73 -1.25 18.89
C ARG A 691 -19.90 -2.18 18.57
N LEU A 692 -19.93 -3.31 19.28
CA LEU A 692 -21.07 -4.20 19.35
C LEU A 692 -21.86 -3.90 20.65
N ILE A 693 -23.18 -3.77 20.52
CA ILE A 693 -24.08 -3.46 21.62
C ILE A 693 -25.11 -4.58 21.73
N GLY A 694 -25.12 -5.29 22.87
CA GLY A 694 -26.13 -6.31 23.16
C GLY A 694 -27.49 -5.65 23.41
N GLU A 695 -28.52 -6.08 22.68
CA GLU A 695 -29.87 -5.49 22.76
C GLU A 695 -30.57 -5.77 24.09
N SER A 696 -30.35 -6.94 24.66
CA SER A 696 -30.98 -7.36 25.89
C SER A 696 -30.12 -7.08 27.14
N SER A 697 -28.81 -7.40 27.04
CA SER A 697 -27.86 -7.25 28.16
C SER A 697 -27.34 -5.82 28.33
N GLY A 698 -27.34 -5.03 27.25
CA GLY A 698 -26.65 -3.74 27.23
C GLY A 698 -25.12 -3.85 27.28
N THR A 699 -24.59 -5.06 27.16
CA THR A 699 -23.13 -5.29 27.10
C THR A 699 -22.55 -4.63 25.86
N VAL A 700 -21.42 -3.95 26.01
CA VAL A 700 -20.78 -3.22 24.90
C VAL A 700 -19.34 -3.70 24.79
N TYR A 701 -18.97 -4.17 23.59
CA TYR A 701 -17.59 -4.46 23.19
C TYR A 701 -17.10 -3.37 22.25
N ARG A 702 -16.02 -2.69 22.63
CA ARG A 702 -15.45 -1.56 21.89
C ARG A 702 -14.04 -1.88 21.46
N LEU A 703 -13.62 -1.25 20.42
CA LEU A 703 -12.22 -1.15 20.04
C LEU A 703 -11.40 -0.65 21.24
N GLY A 704 -10.27 -1.32 21.58
CA GLY A 704 -9.41 -0.99 22.72
C GLY A 704 -9.83 -1.58 24.08
N ASP A 705 -10.97 -2.28 24.17
CA ASP A 705 -11.34 -2.99 25.42
C ASP A 705 -10.44 -4.20 25.64
N THR A 706 -9.98 -4.41 26.87
CA THR A 706 -9.21 -5.60 27.27
C THR A 706 -10.14 -6.76 27.54
N VAL A 707 -9.80 -7.93 27.02
CA VAL A 707 -10.57 -9.16 27.12
C VAL A 707 -9.66 -10.35 27.41
N GLU A 708 -10.18 -11.37 28.07
CA GLU A 708 -9.56 -12.69 28.14
C GLU A 708 -10.25 -13.61 27.14
N ILE A 709 -9.45 -14.26 26.31
CA ILE A 709 -9.92 -15.18 25.26
C ILE A 709 -9.28 -16.54 25.44
N ARG A 710 -9.95 -17.58 24.96
CA ARG A 710 -9.40 -18.91 24.76
C ARG A 710 -9.26 -19.15 23.27
N VAL A 711 -8.15 -19.76 22.85
CA VAL A 711 -7.98 -20.22 21.47
C VAL A 711 -8.92 -21.40 21.23
N ASP A 712 -9.90 -21.24 20.37
CA ASP A 712 -10.94 -22.24 20.12
C ASP A 712 -10.60 -23.15 18.94
N ALA A 713 -10.20 -22.58 17.82
CA ALA A 713 -9.78 -23.32 16.64
C ALA A 713 -8.77 -22.53 15.78
N VAL A 714 -7.94 -23.27 15.03
CA VAL A 714 -7.02 -22.70 14.05
C VAL A 714 -7.30 -23.31 12.67
N HIS A 715 -7.64 -22.49 11.71
CA HIS A 715 -7.97 -22.86 10.33
C HIS A 715 -6.81 -22.57 9.40
N MET A 716 -5.91 -23.52 9.19
CA MET A 716 -4.69 -23.36 8.40
C MET A 716 -4.96 -22.95 6.95
N ASP A 717 -5.95 -23.59 6.30
CA ASP A 717 -6.29 -23.32 4.89
C ASP A 717 -6.91 -21.91 4.71
N GLU A 718 -7.61 -21.40 5.73
CA GLU A 718 -8.19 -20.05 5.71
C GLU A 718 -7.27 -18.99 6.34
N ARG A 719 -6.16 -19.42 6.96
CA ARG A 719 -5.24 -18.57 7.74
C ARG A 719 -5.97 -17.74 8.79
N LYS A 720 -6.83 -18.42 9.58
CA LYS A 720 -7.66 -17.79 10.60
C LYS A 720 -7.55 -18.50 11.93
N ILE A 721 -7.69 -17.71 12.98
CA ILE A 721 -7.72 -18.18 14.37
C ILE A 721 -9.03 -17.72 14.98
N ASP A 722 -9.82 -18.67 15.47
CA ASP A 722 -11.06 -18.40 16.17
C ASP A 722 -10.81 -18.41 17.68
N PHE A 723 -11.29 -17.36 18.32
CA PHE A 723 -11.22 -17.18 19.76
C PHE A 723 -12.62 -17.28 20.39
N ALA A 724 -12.67 -17.86 21.60
CA ALA A 724 -13.86 -17.81 22.45
C ALA A 724 -13.62 -16.83 23.62
N LEU A 725 -14.58 -15.94 23.87
CA LEU A 725 -14.50 -14.98 24.96
C LEU A 725 -14.63 -15.72 26.32
N VAL A 726 -13.68 -15.51 27.23
CA VAL A 726 -13.71 -16.04 28.60
C VAL A 726 -14.22 -14.98 29.58
N SER A 727 -13.65 -13.77 29.54
CA SER A 727 -14.08 -12.64 30.35
C SER A 727 -13.78 -11.29 29.71
N SER A 728 -14.53 -10.25 30.12
CA SER A 728 -14.23 -8.87 29.74
C SER A 728 -14.15 -7.99 31.00
N THR A 729 -13.19 -7.08 31.06
CA THR A 729 -12.88 -6.24 32.24
C THR A 729 -13.91 -5.14 32.51
N ARG A 730 -14.88 -4.89 31.63
CA ARG A 730 -15.93 -3.89 31.85
C ARG A 730 -17.25 -4.53 32.32
N LYS A 731 -17.44 -4.55 33.63
CA LYS A 731 -18.81 -4.62 34.18
C LYS A 731 -19.61 -3.37 33.76
N ALA A 732 -20.86 -3.63 33.33
CA ALA A 732 -21.80 -2.56 32.94
C ALA A 732 -21.74 -1.37 33.89
N ARG A 733 -21.61 -0.18 33.35
CA ARG A 733 -21.73 1.10 34.12
C ARG A 733 -23.19 1.31 34.57
N GLY A 734 -23.67 0.41 35.49
CA GLY A 734 -25.02 0.41 36.04
C GLY A 734 -25.11 0.54 37.55
N GLU A 735 -24.01 0.38 38.28
CA GLU A 735 -24.04 0.36 39.76
C GLU A 735 -23.44 1.60 40.47
N GLY A 736 -23.24 2.70 39.77
CA GLY A 736 -22.66 3.93 40.36
C GLY A 736 -23.65 5.02 40.74
N LYS A 737 -24.95 4.74 40.90
CA LYS A 737 -25.96 5.76 41.27
C LYS A 737 -26.79 5.44 42.53
N THR A 738 -26.38 4.53 43.39
CA THR A 738 -27.20 4.19 44.61
C THR A 738 -26.59 4.53 45.96
N GLU A 739 -25.39 5.09 46.04
CA GLU A 739 -24.83 5.48 47.37
C GLU A 739 -24.86 6.98 47.69
N ARG A 740 -25.13 7.89 46.73
CA ARG A 740 -25.26 9.34 47.02
C ARG A 740 -26.68 9.80 47.31
N ASP A 741 -27.72 9.03 47.03
CA ASP A 741 -29.13 9.43 47.30
C ASP A 741 -29.70 8.83 48.59
N ARG A 742 -28.97 7.97 49.31
CA ARG A 742 -29.37 7.48 50.64
C ARG A 742 -28.96 8.38 51.81
N ALA A 743 -28.17 9.40 51.59
CA ALA A 743 -27.67 10.29 52.66
C ALA A 743 -28.50 11.56 52.89
N LYS A 744 -29.66 11.73 52.23
CA LYS A 744 -30.48 12.95 52.38
C LYS A 744 -31.96 12.72 52.66
N LYS A 745 -32.42 11.59 53.23
CA LYS A 745 -33.78 11.46 53.83
C LYS A 745 -33.72 10.55 55.03
N GLY A 746 -33.07 11.00 56.08
CA GLY A 746 -33.20 10.52 57.42
C GLY A 746 -33.86 11.62 58.27
N GLY A 747 -35.15 11.58 58.50
CA GLY A 747 -35.87 12.53 59.30
C GLY A 747 -37.30 12.07 59.58
N GLN A 748 -37.48 11.33 60.70
CA GLN A 748 -38.69 11.23 61.53
C GLN A 748 -40.07 11.04 60.88
N ARG A 749 -40.72 9.91 61.18
CA ARG A 749 -41.94 9.86 62.06
C ARG A 749 -42.50 8.43 62.22
N THR A 750 -42.41 7.94 63.44
CA THR A 750 -43.39 7.23 64.31
C THR A 750 -44.59 6.50 63.70
N LEU A 751 -44.63 5.18 63.97
CA LEU A 751 -45.74 4.33 64.44
C LEU A 751 -47.19 4.75 64.17
N ARG A 752 -47.92 3.88 63.49
CA ARG A 752 -49.18 3.30 64.07
C ARG A 752 -49.69 2.14 63.20
N ASP A 753 -50.07 1.12 63.92
CA ASP A 753 -50.72 -0.14 63.75
C ASP A 753 -52.03 -0.20 62.94
N ASN A 754 -52.40 -1.45 62.65
CA ASN A 754 -53.72 -2.02 62.31
C ASN A 754 -54.02 -2.13 60.81
N GLY A 755 -54.16 -3.26 60.23
CA GLY A 755 -54.91 -4.42 60.61
C GLY A 755 -55.90 -4.79 59.51
N ASN A 756 -55.93 -6.03 59.17
CA ASN A 756 -57.08 -6.81 58.63
C ASN A 756 -57.32 -6.98 57.13
N ALA A 757 -57.04 -8.16 56.68
CA ALA A 757 -57.91 -9.21 56.14
C ALA A 757 -58.77 -8.96 54.89
N GLY A 758 -58.66 -9.91 53.92
CA GLY A 758 -59.82 -10.33 53.13
C GLY A 758 -59.44 -10.82 51.69
N ARG A 759 -59.15 -12.10 51.54
CA ARG A 759 -59.81 -13.13 50.74
C ARG A 759 -60.42 -12.75 49.37
N GLY A 760 -60.07 -13.52 48.38
CA GLY A 760 -61.01 -13.91 47.32
C GLY A 760 -60.36 -14.22 45.94
N LYS A 761 -59.91 -15.40 45.71
CA LYS A 761 -60.38 -16.46 44.79
C LYS A 761 -60.56 -16.15 43.29
N ARG A 762 -59.70 -16.81 42.50
CA ARG A 762 -59.97 -17.84 41.51
C ARG A 762 -60.31 -17.43 40.01
N ARG A 763 -59.66 -18.19 39.17
CA ARG A 763 -59.93 -18.74 37.80
C ARG A 763 -59.45 -17.89 36.68
N GLY A 764 -58.65 -18.35 35.75
CA GLY A 764 -58.52 -19.66 35.06
C GLY A 764 -58.91 -19.44 33.65
N GLY A 765 -58.00 -19.74 32.70
CA GLY A 765 -58.34 -19.82 31.27
C GLY A 765 -57.13 -19.77 30.33
N LYS A 766 -56.80 -20.90 29.82
CA LYS A 766 -55.80 -21.15 28.78
C LYS A 766 -56.42 -20.93 27.36
N PRO A 767 -55.61 -21.00 26.25
CA PRO A 767 -55.68 -20.19 25.04
C PRO A 767 -56.51 -20.86 23.89
N PRO A 768 -56.53 -20.25 22.71
CA PRO A 768 -56.01 -20.91 21.55
C PRO A 768 -55.46 -20.00 20.41
N ALA A 769 -54.46 -20.50 19.78
CA ALA A 769 -54.09 -20.80 18.42
C ALA A 769 -54.57 -19.94 17.26
N ASN A 770 -53.63 -19.66 16.34
CA ASN A 770 -53.69 -19.51 14.90
C ASN A 770 -54.57 -18.45 14.26
N PHE A 771 -53.96 -17.61 13.42
CA PHE A 771 -54.26 -17.49 11.99
C PHE A 771 -53.36 -16.47 11.28
N GLU A 772 -52.71 -16.82 10.21
CA GLU A 772 -52.30 -16.05 9.07
C GLU A 772 -53.50 -15.80 8.13
N PRO A 773 -53.28 -15.18 6.93
CA PRO A 773 -53.01 -13.76 6.63
C PRO A 773 -54.24 -13.17 5.90
N ASP A 774 -54.24 -11.90 5.60
CA ASP A 774 -54.69 -11.39 4.31
C ASP A 774 -54.50 -9.89 4.09
N SER A 775 -54.25 -9.69 2.83
CA SER A 775 -54.15 -8.51 1.98
C SER A 775 -55.18 -7.40 2.18
N ALA A 776 -54.82 -6.25 1.78
CA ALA A 776 -55.51 -5.32 0.88
C ALA A 776 -55.82 -3.90 1.38
N PHE A 777 -55.39 -3.00 0.54
CA PHE A 777 -56.11 -1.82 0.01
C PHE A 777 -56.08 -0.44 0.74
N ARG A 778 -55.40 0.44 -0.01
CA ARG A 778 -55.86 1.74 -0.58
C ARG A 778 -55.86 3.03 0.29
N LYS A 779 -55.03 3.92 -0.31
CA LYS A 779 -55.31 5.29 -0.84
C LYS A 779 -55.35 6.49 0.08
N GLN A 780 -54.62 7.46 -0.42
CA GLN A 780 -54.83 8.94 -0.47
C GLN A 780 -54.41 9.68 0.78
N ASP A 781 -53.68 10.82 0.72
CA ASP A 781 -53.72 11.94 -0.19
C ASP A 781 -52.48 12.82 -0.17
N ASP A 782 -52.34 13.53 -1.25
CA ASP A 782 -51.46 14.61 -1.62
C ASP A 782 -51.14 15.66 -0.58
N ALA A 783 -49.84 16.09 -0.52
CA ALA A 783 -49.48 17.50 -0.31
C ALA A 783 -48.11 17.81 -0.93
N LYS A 784 -48.08 18.65 -1.95
CA LYS A 784 -46.91 19.23 -2.60
C LYS A 784 -46.15 20.16 -1.68
N PRO A 785 -44.82 20.27 -1.86
CA PRO A 785 -44.12 21.52 -1.66
C PRO A 785 -43.36 21.95 -2.90
N ALA A 786 -43.89 22.89 -3.63
CA ALA A 786 -43.19 23.67 -4.63
C ALA A 786 -42.86 25.03 -4.04
N ASP A 787 -41.63 25.23 -3.50
CA ASP A 787 -41.04 26.58 -3.30
C ASP A 787 -39.53 26.62 -3.03
N ASN A 788 -38.85 25.49 -2.81
CA ASN A 788 -37.41 25.54 -2.50
C ASN A 788 -36.49 25.44 -3.72
N VAL A 789 -36.98 25.08 -4.90
CA VAL A 789 -36.16 24.94 -6.12
C VAL A 789 -35.88 26.27 -6.80
N LYS A 790 -36.73 27.29 -6.62
CA LYS A 790 -36.53 28.64 -7.20
C LYS A 790 -35.49 29.49 -6.46
N LYS A 791 -35.23 29.25 -5.17
CA LYS A 791 -34.20 29.96 -4.40
C LYS A 791 -32.78 29.42 -4.67
N ALA A 792 -32.64 28.13 -4.94
CA ALA A 792 -31.33 27.51 -5.28
C ALA A 792 -30.84 27.94 -6.67
N LYS A 793 -31.72 27.98 -7.67
CA LYS A 793 -31.36 28.45 -9.04
C LYS A 793 -30.97 29.92 -9.11
N LYS A 794 -31.53 30.80 -8.25
CA LYS A 794 -31.15 32.20 -8.19
C LYS A 794 -29.78 32.46 -7.51
N LYS A 795 -29.38 31.60 -6.54
CA LYS A 795 -28.04 31.66 -5.92
C LYS A 795 -26.94 31.15 -6.85
N ALA A 796 -27.19 30.08 -7.62
CA ALA A 796 -26.24 29.53 -8.58
C ALA A 796 -25.96 30.52 -9.76
N LYS A 797 -27.00 31.22 -10.25
CA LYS A 797 -26.84 32.21 -11.34
C LYS A 797 -26.03 33.43 -10.88
N LYS A 798 -26.15 33.90 -9.62
CA LYS A 798 -25.33 34.99 -9.08
C LYS A 798 -23.86 34.62 -8.85
N ALA A 799 -23.55 33.33 -8.53
CA ALA A 799 -22.19 32.86 -8.36
C ALA A 799 -21.46 32.77 -9.72
N SER A 800 -22.14 32.27 -10.76
CA SER A 800 -21.62 32.17 -12.13
C SER A 800 -21.28 33.56 -12.74
N ASP A 801 -22.11 34.56 -12.50
CA ASP A 801 -21.85 35.93 -13.01
C ASP A 801 -20.67 36.62 -12.27
N LYS A 802 -20.43 36.31 -11.00
CA LYS A 802 -19.29 36.83 -10.24
C LYS A 802 -17.96 36.23 -10.71
N THR A 803 -17.94 34.92 -11.04
CA THR A 803 -16.76 34.21 -11.58
C THR A 803 -16.41 34.70 -12.99
N ARG A 804 -17.41 35.00 -13.85
CA ARG A 804 -17.19 35.55 -15.19
C ARG A 804 -16.60 36.97 -15.13
N LYS A 805 -17.01 37.81 -14.18
CA LYS A 805 -16.46 39.17 -14.01
C LYS A 805 -15.02 39.15 -13.52
N ILE A 806 -14.65 38.21 -12.64
CA ILE A 806 -13.28 38.07 -12.15
C ILE A 806 -12.35 37.57 -13.30
N ALA A 807 -12.80 36.61 -14.10
CA ALA A 807 -12.03 36.11 -15.24
C ALA A 807 -11.80 37.20 -16.32
N ALA A 808 -12.79 38.06 -16.58
CA ALA A 808 -12.66 39.19 -17.50
C ALA A 808 -11.67 40.24 -17.01
N ALA A 809 -11.69 40.58 -15.72
CA ALA A 809 -10.75 41.51 -15.10
C ALA A 809 -9.28 41.02 -15.12
N THR A 810 -9.08 39.71 -14.92
CA THR A 810 -7.75 39.08 -14.97
C THR A 810 -7.19 39.03 -16.39
N LYS A 811 -8.04 38.81 -17.40
CA LYS A 811 -7.66 38.86 -18.81
C LYS A 811 -7.28 40.29 -19.28
N ALA A 812 -8.00 41.32 -18.79
CA ALA A 812 -7.68 42.72 -19.06
C ALA A 812 -6.35 43.17 -18.42
N LYS A 813 -6.05 42.71 -17.17
CA LYS A 813 -4.75 43.01 -16.53
C LYS A 813 -3.57 42.32 -17.24
N ARG A 814 -3.75 41.08 -17.76
CA ARG A 814 -2.72 40.40 -18.57
C ARG A 814 -2.45 41.09 -19.93
N ALA A 815 -3.50 41.59 -20.58
CA ALA A 815 -3.36 42.36 -21.84
C ALA A 815 -2.66 43.72 -21.65
N ALA A 816 -2.94 44.42 -20.53
CA ALA A 816 -2.26 45.63 -20.17
C ALA A 816 -0.76 45.44 -19.85
N LYS A 817 -0.43 44.32 -19.19
CA LYS A 817 0.98 43.99 -18.88
C LYS A 817 1.80 43.55 -20.10
N LYS A 818 1.15 43.02 -21.14
CA LYS A 818 1.78 42.66 -22.41
C LYS A 818 2.07 43.88 -23.30
N LYS A 819 1.20 44.90 -23.25
CA LYS A 819 1.43 46.16 -23.97
C LYS A 819 2.48 47.07 -23.33
N GLY A 820 2.73 46.95 -22.02
CA GLY A 820 3.79 47.68 -21.33
C GLY A 820 5.19 47.06 -21.47
N ALA A 821 5.30 45.81 -21.92
CA ALA A 821 6.56 45.10 -22.17
C ALA A 821 7.04 45.19 -23.63
N GLU A 822 6.21 45.75 -24.54
CA GLU A 822 6.57 46.02 -25.92
C GLU A 822 6.97 47.51 -26.19
N GLN A 823 6.98 48.33 -25.12
CA GLN A 823 7.36 49.75 -25.15
C GLN A 823 8.49 50.13 -24.18
N ALA A 824 9.20 49.16 -23.61
CA ALA A 824 10.41 49.38 -22.83
C ALA A 824 11.66 48.74 -23.45
#